data_99a84bee836677d1dbf248e4cab13132
#
_entry.id   99a84bee836677d1dbf248e4cab13132
#
_cell.length_a   1.000
_cell.length_b   1.000
_cell.length_c   1.000
_cell.angle_alpha   90.00
_cell.angle_beta   90.00
_cell.angle_gamma   90.00
#
_symmetry.space_group_name_H-M   'P 1'
#
loop_
_entity.id
_entity.type
_entity.pdbx_description
1 polymer ?
#
loop_
_entity_poly.entity_id
_entity_poly.type
_entity_poly.pdbx_seq_one_letter_code
_entity_poly.pdbx_strand_id
1 'polypeptide(L)'
;MSDKNKYNQTLFLPKTSFSMRAKLPEQEPKTIKFWNEISLLEKLKKQANGKEKFVLHDGPPYANGPIHMGTATNKILKDIINRTMLIEGYNVLFVPGWDCHGLPIEWQIEKKIRNKGKNKDDIPIKEFRQECRNFANKWIEEQKKSFIRVFVMADWKEAYLTMDYEAEATILEEFAKFFLNGSVYRGYKPVMWSPVEKTALAEAEIEYKNIDSSSIYVLFKIEESKNSDFNNANILIWTTTPWTIPGNRGLAFGKELNYCLLELQDSENKEIKGKKIVIASNLVEAVTKTCGIEQYKVLKSFKGKELESIICRHPFENDGYDFEVPLLEANFVDDKEGTGIVHIAPCYGEDDYNLGIENNIKIEDIVEDNGIYKENTPLFAGLHVFKANDVVIKELKARDSLVGVKSYNHSYPHSWRSKKPIIFRTTPQWFISLEKNSLREKAIRSINQTKWIPSSSKNRIESMVVNRPDWCVSRQRSWGVPITIFINKKTKEPLKDKNVMDKIIEDVKKYGSDVWIAGDPYKYLGDDYDPNDYEVVKDILDVWFDSGSTHAFVLEKKNLKWPADLYLEGTDQHRGFFQSSLLEACGTRDTAPYKAVITHGFVLDSNGRKMSKSLGNVVSPEDIIKRSGADVLRLWAALTDYSEDMRIGDEILDNLNDYYRRIRNTFRFILGNIGEQSLPKCIDYNDLEEIDKYILARIYNFHKKRSEAISDFSFHNFYKALFEFCSVDLSAFYFDISKDALYCEGKNSKKRNAKTTILFYLYDFLASWYSPILCHTMEEVWKLFKTQNCESVHLKPYPSINEKWKDDDLLRKWDKLKLIRKAVNSLIEKARSEKKIGSSLELEVYIDTADKEVEKILRNTDMKEICIISGFNLETYDENIKNVLAFEEVGAIKMKIWISKSVNGICLRCWQRCKEINNKNDLCNRCSKVINDVKNISKKDT
;
A
#
# COMPACT_ATOMS: atom_id res chain seq x y z
N MET A 1 -23.86 -28.64 -51.74
CA MET A 1 -22.77 -28.18 -50.86
C MET A 1 -21.73 -27.55 -51.74
N SER A 2 -21.35 -26.31 -51.50
CA SER A 2 -20.37 -25.67 -52.34
C SER A 2 -19.03 -26.40 -52.22
N ASP A 3 -18.26 -26.51 -53.32
CA ASP A 3 -16.92 -27.16 -53.38
C ASP A 3 -15.93 -26.72 -52.30
N LYS A 4 -16.18 -25.57 -51.70
CA LYS A 4 -15.34 -25.00 -50.63
C LYS A 4 -15.29 -25.84 -49.31
N ASN A 5 -16.21 -26.79 -49.09
CA ASN A 5 -16.26 -27.59 -47.86
C ASN A 5 -15.77 -29.04 -48.02
N LYS A 6 -15.34 -29.44 -49.22
CA LYS A 6 -14.99 -30.82 -49.57
C LYS A 6 -13.88 -31.44 -48.69
N TYR A 7 -12.93 -30.61 -48.19
CA TYR A 7 -11.75 -31.09 -47.46
C TYR A 7 -11.71 -30.67 -45.98
N ASN A 8 -12.74 -29.97 -45.46
CA ASN A 8 -12.75 -29.46 -44.07
C ASN A 8 -12.58 -30.56 -43.01
N GLN A 9 -13.12 -31.77 -43.24
CA GLN A 9 -12.96 -32.88 -42.31
C GLN A 9 -11.52 -33.46 -42.24
N THR A 10 -10.66 -33.09 -43.19
CA THR A 10 -9.27 -33.55 -43.24
C THR A 10 -8.31 -32.56 -42.53
N LEU A 11 -8.82 -31.45 -42.08
CA LEU A 11 -8.03 -30.44 -41.35
C LEU A 11 -7.92 -30.80 -39.87
N PHE A 12 -6.77 -30.54 -39.26
CA PHE A 12 -6.54 -30.75 -37.83
C PHE A 12 -6.91 -29.49 -37.06
N LEU A 13 -8.22 -29.17 -37.03
CA LEU A 13 -8.71 -27.99 -36.31
C LEU A 13 -8.60 -28.17 -34.79
N PRO A 14 -8.35 -27.06 -34.04
CA PRO A 14 -8.15 -27.11 -32.58
C PRO A 14 -9.41 -27.58 -31.88
N LYS A 15 -9.27 -28.52 -30.94
CA LYS A 15 -10.35 -29.04 -30.08
C LYS A 15 -9.91 -29.01 -28.63
N THR A 16 -10.70 -28.38 -27.77
CA THR A 16 -10.45 -28.34 -26.32
C THR A 16 -11.77 -28.22 -25.54
N SER A 17 -11.83 -28.84 -24.38
CA SER A 17 -12.90 -28.68 -23.41
C SER A 17 -12.79 -27.36 -22.61
N PHE A 18 -11.66 -26.61 -22.74
CA PHE A 18 -11.45 -25.33 -22.08
C PHE A 18 -12.46 -24.29 -22.57
N SER A 19 -13.42 -23.94 -21.72
CA SER A 19 -14.51 -23.04 -22.06
C SER A 19 -14.06 -21.62 -22.37
N MET A 20 -14.68 -20.95 -23.34
CA MET A 20 -14.50 -19.51 -23.59
C MET A 20 -14.93 -18.65 -22.42
N ARG A 21 -16.05 -19.01 -21.76
CA ARG A 21 -16.59 -18.28 -20.61
C ARG A 21 -16.07 -18.92 -19.32
N ALA A 22 -15.31 -18.18 -18.57
CA ALA A 22 -14.68 -18.66 -17.33
C ALA A 22 -15.68 -18.86 -16.18
N LYS A 23 -16.72 -18.02 -16.09
CA LYS A 23 -17.70 -18.01 -14.96
C LYS A 23 -16.97 -17.99 -13.60
N LEU A 24 -15.96 -17.13 -13.46
CA LEU A 24 -15.06 -17.07 -12.31
C LEU A 24 -15.79 -17.04 -10.96
N PRO A 25 -16.81 -16.17 -10.75
CA PRO A 25 -17.53 -16.12 -9.46
C PRO A 25 -18.08 -17.48 -9.00
N GLU A 26 -18.48 -18.33 -9.95
CA GLU A 26 -19.09 -19.66 -9.68
C GLU A 26 -18.02 -20.77 -9.59
N GLN A 27 -16.93 -20.68 -10.34
CA GLN A 27 -15.93 -21.74 -10.46
C GLN A 27 -14.81 -21.62 -9.41
N GLU A 28 -14.41 -20.41 -9.05
CA GLU A 28 -13.35 -20.17 -8.08
C GLU A 28 -13.60 -20.83 -6.72
N PRO A 29 -14.80 -20.80 -6.12
CA PRO A 29 -15.09 -21.52 -4.89
C PRO A 29 -14.85 -23.05 -4.99
N LYS A 30 -15.07 -23.64 -6.17
CA LYS A 30 -14.82 -25.08 -6.40
C LYS A 30 -13.30 -25.37 -6.40
N THR A 31 -12.49 -24.44 -6.87
CA THR A 31 -11.02 -24.57 -6.81
C THR A 31 -10.53 -24.52 -5.38
N ILE A 32 -11.05 -23.59 -4.56
CA ILE A 32 -10.71 -23.52 -3.13
C ILE A 32 -11.09 -24.84 -2.44
N LYS A 33 -12.29 -25.37 -2.72
CA LYS A 33 -12.72 -26.66 -2.17
C LYS A 33 -11.77 -27.79 -2.59
N PHE A 34 -11.43 -27.87 -3.88
CA PHE A 34 -10.48 -28.84 -4.41
C PHE A 34 -9.11 -28.76 -3.71
N TRP A 35 -8.56 -27.57 -3.49
CA TRP A 35 -7.28 -27.42 -2.78
C TRP A 35 -7.34 -27.92 -1.34
N ASN A 36 -8.46 -27.72 -0.66
CA ASN A 36 -8.68 -28.29 0.68
C ASN A 36 -8.77 -29.82 0.63
N GLU A 37 -9.50 -30.40 -0.35
CA GLU A 37 -9.62 -31.85 -0.53
C GLU A 37 -8.29 -32.52 -0.75
N ILE A 38 -7.40 -31.93 -1.56
CA ILE A 38 -6.05 -32.47 -1.81
C ILE A 38 -5.03 -32.08 -0.74
N SER A 39 -5.41 -31.32 0.28
CA SER A 39 -4.51 -30.77 1.30
C SER A 39 -3.30 -30.05 0.68
N LEU A 40 -3.57 -29.13 -0.27
CA LEU A 40 -2.56 -28.45 -1.08
C LEU A 40 -1.45 -27.80 -0.23
N LEU A 41 -1.84 -27.05 0.82
CA LEU A 41 -0.87 -26.35 1.68
C LEU A 41 0.11 -27.32 2.36
N GLU A 42 -0.38 -28.46 2.90
CA GLU A 42 0.48 -29.45 3.55
C GLU A 42 1.43 -30.11 2.56
N LYS A 43 0.99 -30.35 1.32
CA LYS A 43 1.85 -30.85 0.25
C LYS A 43 2.94 -29.82 -0.12
N LEU A 44 2.60 -28.54 -0.22
CA LEU A 44 3.58 -27.47 -0.46
C LEU A 44 4.59 -27.37 0.67
N LYS A 45 4.16 -27.39 1.94
CA LYS A 45 5.06 -27.42 3.10
C LYS A 45 6.01 -28.63 3.05
N LYS A 46 5.49 -29.81 2.75
CA LYS A 46 6.28 -31.02 2.63
C LYS A 46 7.31 -30.92 1.49
N GLN A 47 6.91 -30.37 0.33
CA GLN A 47 7.80 -30.17 -0.83
C GLN A 47 8.89 -29.15 -0.55
N ALA A 48 8.60 -28.15 0.30
CA ALA A 48 9.51 -27.09 0.67
C ALA A 48 10.41 -27.43 1.87
N ASN A 49 10.18 -28.56 2.55
CA ASN A 49 10.96 -28.95 3.72
C ASN A 49 12.46 -29.11 3.38
N GLY A 50 13.32 -28.57 4.23
CA GLY A 50 14.78 -28.58 4.02
C GLY A 50 15.31 -27.54 3.03
N LYS A 51 14.44 -26.77 2.36
CA LYS A 51 14.83 -25.65 1.48
C LYS A 51 15.09 -24.37 2.28
N GLU A 52 15.73 -23.38 1.65
CA GLU A 52 15.98 -22.07 2.24
C GLU A 52 14.66 -21.39 2.59
N LYS A 53 14.58 -20.86 3.82
CA LYS A 53 13.39 -20.15 4.31
C LYS A 53 13.30 -18.76 3.68
N PHE A 54 12.12 -18.42 3.18
CA PHE A 54 11.72 -17.04 2.85
C PHE A 54 10.55 -16.65 3.72
N VAL A 55 10.70 -15.58 4.50
CA VAL A 55 9.68 -15.07 5.42
C VAL A 55 9.27 -13.67 5.02
N LEU A 56 8.04 -13.55 4.50
CA LEU A 56 7.32 -12.30 4.41
C LEU A 56 6.44 -12.19 5.66
N HIS A 57 6.78 -11.27 6.56
CA HIS A 57 5.99 -11.07 7.78
C HIS A 57 4.74 -10.25 7.50
N ASP A 58 3.64 -10.66 8.10
CA ASP A 58 2.34 -10.03 7.91
C ASP A 58 2.08 -8.96 8.97
N GLY A 59 1.93 -7.69 8.57
CA GLY A 59 1.38 -6.66 9.45
C GLY A 59 -0.09 -6.95 9.70
N PRO A 60 -0.53 -6.96 10.97
CA PRO A 60 -1.87 -7.40 11.34
C PRO A 60 -2.93 -6.36 10.97
N PRO A 61 -3.93 -6.68 10.12
CA PRO A 61 -5.10 -5.82 9.97
C PRO A 61 -5.93 -5.81 11.25
N TYR A 62 -6.67 -4.73 11.49
CA TYR A 62 -7.59 -4.64 12.61
C TYR A 62 -8.82 -5.53 12.42
N ALA A 63 -9.16 -6.27 13.48
CA ALA A 63 -10.37 -7.11 13.56
C ALA A 63 -11.62 -6.28 13.92
N ASN A 64 -11.98 -5.28 13.10
CA ASN A 64 -13.02 -4.30 13.46
C ASN A 64 -14.03 -3.98 12.34
N GLY A 65 -14.00 -4.68 11.21
CA GLY A 65 -14.89 -4.42 10.08
C GLY A 65 -14.57 -5.28 8.85
N PRO A 66 -15.34 -5.14 7.76
CA PRO A 66 -15.06 -5.81 6.50
C PRO A 66 -13.76 -5.28 5.89
N ILE A 67 -13.10 -6.09 5.07
CA ILE A 67 -11.91 -5.66 4.34
C ILE A 67 -12.28 -4.60 3.29
N HIS A 68 -11.39 -3.64 3.09
CA HIS A 68 -11.48 -2.65 2.01
C HIS A 68 -10.49 -2.96 0.90
N MET A 69 -10.58 -2.23 -0.22
CA MET A 69 -9.70 -2.47 -1.37
C MET A 69 -8.21 -2.44 -1.02
N GLY A 70 -7.77 -1.51 -0.17
CA GLY A 70 -6.38 -1.46 0.29
C GLY A 70 -5.94 -2.75 1.01
N THR A 71 -6.78 -3.27 1.92
CA THR A 71 -6.49 -4.54 2.63
C THR A 71 -6.45 -5.72 1.66
N ALA A 72 -7.41 -5.79 0.72
CA ALA A 72 -7.43 -6.86 -0.28
C ALA A 72 -6.19 -6.82 -1.18
N THR A 73 -5.81 -5.63 -1.66
CA THR A 73 -4.61 -5.42 -2.49
C THR A 73 -3.35 -5.82 -1.75
N ASN A 74 -3.19 -5.37 -0.51
CA ASN A 74 -2.06 -5.72 0.36
C ASN A 74 -1.89 -7.25 0.47
N LYS A 75 -2.96 -7.96 0.82
CA LYS A 75 -2.92 -9.43 0.95
C LYS A 75 -2.70 -10.13 -0.40
N ILE A 76 -3.24 -9.62 -1.50
CA ILE A 76 -3.00 -10.15 -2.85
C ILE A 76 -1.53 -9.99 -3.23
N LEU A 77 -0.92 -8.82 -3.03
CA LEU A 77 0.49 -8.58 -3.33
C LEU A 77 1.40 -9.51 -2.52
N LYS A 78 1.14 -9.67 -1.22
CA LYS A 78 1.85 -10.63 -0.36
C LYS A 78 1.75 -12.06 -0.89
N ASP A 79 0.55 -12.48 -1.28
CA ASP A 79 0.31 -13.83 -1.81
C ASP A 79 1.00 -14.05 -3.17
N ILE A 80 1.01 -13.05 -4.06
CA ILE A 80 1.74 -13.11 -5.33
C ILE A 80 3.24 -13.32 -5.09
N ILE A 81 3.83 -12.57 -4.14
CA ILE A 81 5.23 -12.72 -3.77
C ILE A 81 5.47 -14.12 -3.20
N ASN A 82 4.68 -14.55 -2.23
CA ASN A 82 4.82 -15.84 -1.58
C ASN A 82 4.72 -17.00 -2.57
N ARG A 83 3.73 -16.99 -3.49
CA ARG A 83 3.60 -18.01 -4.55
C ARG A 83 4.77 -17.98 -5.51
N THR A 84 5.28 -16.79 -5.85
CA THR A 84 6.45 -16.65 -6.71
C THR A 84 7.68 -17.25 -6.06
N MET A 85 7.92 -16.98 -4.77
CA MET A 85 9.05 -17.54 -4.02
C MET A 85 8.94 -19.06 -3.83
N LEU A 86 7.72 -19.60 -3.66
CA LEU A 86 7.48 -21.06 -3.67
C LEU A 86 7.90 -21.69 -5.00
N ILE A 87 7.57 -21.06 -6.14
CA ILE A 87 7.95 -21.52 -7.48
C ILE A 87 9.47 -21.45 -7.66
N GLU A 88 10.14 -20.44 -7.07
CA GLU A 88 11.61 -20.35 -7.05
C GLU A 88 12.27 -21.42 -6.16
N GLY A 89 11.49 -22.16 -5.41
CA GLY A 89 11.98 -23.27 -4.62
C GLY A 89 12.31 -22.92 -3.18
N TYR A 90 11.89 -21.78 -2.67
CA TYR A 90 12.02 -21.43 -1.25
C TYR A 90 10.99 -22.15 -0.38
N ASN A 91 11.33 -22.31 0.88
CA ASN A 91 10.38 -22.66 1.93
C ASN A 91 9.72 -21.38 2.43
N VAL A 92 8.54 -21.08 1.90
CA VAL A 92 7.79 -19.88 2.25
C VAL A 92 6.95 -20.14 3.49
N LEU A 93 7.24 -19.38 4.54
CA LEU A 93 6.54 -19.45 5.83
C LEU A 93 5.73 -18.16 6.02
N PHE A 94 4.45 -18.21 5.68
CA PHE A 94 3.54 -17.08 5.83
C PHE A 94 2.51 -17.36 6.92
N VAL A 95 2.62 -16.62 8.02
CA VAL A 95 1.70 -16.68 9.16
C VAL A 95 0.86 -15.41 9.14
N PRO A 96 -0.43 -15.48 8.83
CA PRO A 96 -1.33 -14.32 8.86
C PRO A 96 -1.66 -13.95 10.29
N GLY A 97 -2.09 -12.69 10.51
CA GLY A 97 -2.50 -12.29 11.86
C GLY A 97 -3.46 -11.13 11.91
N TRP A 98 -3.88 -10.78 13.11
CA TRP A 98 -4.82 -9.69 13.39
C TRP A 98 -4.46 -8.89 14.63
N ASP A 99 -4.62 -7.55 14.52
CA ASP A 99 -4.70 -6.66 15.66
C ASP A 99 -6.10 -6.73 16.29
N CYS A 100 -6.12 -7.03 17.58
CA CYS A 100 -7.35 -7.33 18.32
C CYS A 100 -7.61 -6.36 19.48
N HIS A 101 -6.72 -5.44 19.79
CA HIS A 101 -6.78 -4.54 20.94
C HIS A 101 -7.03 -3.08 20.58
N GLY A 102 -7.17 -2.26 21.59
CA GLY A 102 -7.16 -0.80 21.51
C GLY A 102 -8.48 -0.16 21.11
N LEU A 103 -8.40 1.14 20.95
CA LEU A 103 -9.51 2.04 20.65
C LEU A 103 -10.36 1.61 19.43
N PRO A 104 -9.82 1.05 18.33
CA PRO A 104 -10.63 0.67 17.18
C PRO A 104 -11.75 -0.32 17.48
N ILE A 105 -11.54 -1.24 18.39
CA ILE A 105 -12.52 -2.26 18.79
C ILE A 105 -13.34 -1.75 19.97
N GLU A 106 -12.69 -1.23 20.99
CA GLU A 106 -13.34 -0.70 22.20
C GLU A 106 -14.40 0.36 21.84
N TRP A 107 -14.09 1.29 20.93
CA TRP A 107 -15.01 2.33 20.48
C TRP A 107 -16.29 1.77 19.81
N GLN A 108 -16.20 0.68 19.08
CA GLN A 108 -17.37 0.05 18.48
C GLN A 108 -18.30 -0.56 19.54
N ILE A 109 -17.73 -1.18 20.58
CA ILE A 109 -18.49 -1.72 21.69
C ILE A 109 -19.09 -0.59 22.54
N GLU A 110 -18.32 0.44 22.83
CA GLU A 110 -18.80 1.62 23.55
C GLU A 110 -19.98 2.28 22.82
N LYS A 111 -19.91 2.47 21.49
CA LYS A 111 -21.04 2.96 20.69
C LYS A 111 -22.28 2.06 20.81
N LYS A 112 -22.08 0.73 20.74
CA LYS A 112 -23.18 -0.24 20.90
C LYS A 112 -23.86 -0.11 22.27
N ILE A 113 -23.07 0.15 23.31
CA ILE A 113 -23.55 0.35 24.69
C ILE A 113 -24.30 1.68 24.81
N ARG A 114 -23.72 2.77 24.32
CA ARG A 114 -24.36 4.10 24.31
C ARG A 114 -25.68 4.12 23.53
N ASN A 115 -25.75 3.40 22.39
CA ASN A 115 -26.99 3.28 21.62
C ASN A 115 -28.11 2.52 22.37
N LYS A 116 -27.75 1.76 23.42
CA LYS A 116 -28.71 1.13 24.33
C LYS A 116 -29.03 2.00 25.55
N GLY A 117 -28.57 3.24 25.59
CA GLY A 117 -28.79 4.18 26.69
C GLY A 117 -27.98 3.89 27.96
N LYS A 118 -26.92 3.07 27.87
CA LYS A 118 -26.05 2.72 28.98
C LYS A 118 -24.69 3.43 28.87
N ASN A 119 -24.02 3.62 30.02
CA ASN A 119 -22.62 4.03 30.08
C ASN A 119 -21.73 2.80 30.18
N LYS A 120 -20.56 2.80 29.49
CA LYS A 120 -19.58 1.71 29.59
C LYS A 120 -19.04 1.53 31.01
N ASP A 121 -18.93 2.64 31.75
CA ASP A 121 -18.39 2.67 33.12
C ASP A 121 -19.30 1.97 34.13
N ASP A 122 -20.58 1.71 33.80
CA ASP A 122 -21.54 0.96 34.58
C ASP A 122 -21.44 -0.56 34.36
N ILE A 123 -20.62 -1.03 33.43
CA ILE A 123 -20.47 -2.44 33.07
C ILE A 123 -19.23 -3.02 33.77
N PRO A 124 -19.32 -4.21 34.40
CA PRO A 124 -18.14 -4.86 34.96
C PRO A 124 -17.03 -5.01 33.91
N ILE A 125 -15.82 -4.60 34.26
CA ILE A 125 -14.67 -4.54 33.37
C ILE A 125 -14.42 -5.86 32.60
N LYS A 126 -14.58 -6.98 33.30
CA LYS A 126 -14.41 -8.33 32.71
C LYS A 126 -15.45 -8.62 31.61
N GLU A 127 -16.70 -8.22 31.84
CA GLU A 127 -17.78 -8.38 30.85
C GLU A 127 -17.53 -7.50 29.63
N PHE A 128 -17.12 -6.23 29.84
CA PHE A 128 -16.77 -5.31 28.76
C PHE A 128 -15.62 -5.85 27.90
N ARG A 129 -14.54 -6.32 28.50
CA ARG A 129 -13.41 -6.92 27.79
C ARG A 129 -13.81 -8.18 27.01
N GLN A 130 -14.69 -9.03 27.58
CA GLN A 130 -15.21 -10.20 26.87
C GLN A 130 -16.04 -9.81 25.62
N GLU A 131 -16.85 -8.74 25.69
CA GLU A 131 -17.58 -8.22 24.53
C GLU A 131 -16.62 -7.72 23.42
N CYS A 132 -15.51 -7.07 23.78
CA CYS A 132 -14.47 -6.67 22.84
C CYS A 132 -13.82 -7.89 22.18
N ARG A 133 -13.47 -8.93 22.94
CA ARG A 133 -12.90 -10.19 22.45
C ARG A 133 -13.86 -10.90 21.47
N ASN A 134 -15.13 -10.97 21.82
CA ASN A 134 -16.17 -11.56 20.98
C ASN A 134 -16.34 -10.81 19.66
N PHE A 135 -16.26 -9.48 19.72
CA PHE A 135 -16.37 -8.63 18.54
C PHE A 135 -15.17 -8.84 17.60
N ALA A 136 -13.95 -8.89 18.13
CA ALA A 136 -12.75 -9.17 17.36
C ALA A 136 -12.83 -10.56 16.69
N ASN A 137 -13.17 -11.60 17.43
CA ASN A 137 -13.33 -12.96 16.91
C ASN A 137 -14.31 -13.04 15.73
N LYS A 138 -15.43 -12.33 15.83
CA LYS A 138 -16.39 -12.26 14.71
C LYS A 138 -15.75 -11.71 13.44
N TRP A 139 -15.02 -10.61 13.54
CA TRP A 139 -14.41 -9.98 12.38
C TRP A 139 -13.22 -10.75 11.83
N ILE A 140 -12.46 -11.43 12.67
CA ILE A 140 -11.41 -12.35 12.25
C ILE A 140 -11.98 -13.41 11.29
N GLU A 141 -13.06 -14.08 11.69
CA GLU A 141 -13.68 -15.12 10.86
C GLU A 141 -14.25 -14.56 9.53
N GLU A 142 -14.86 -13.37 9.54
CA GLU A 142 -15.37 -12.74 8.31
C GLU A 142 -14.24 -12.29 7.38
N GLN A 143 -13.19 -11.67 7.91
CA GLN A 143 -12.03 -11.24 7.12
C GLN A 143 -11.26 -12.45 6.57
N LYS A 144 -11.09 -13.50 7.34
CA LYS A 144 -10.47 -14.77 6.92
C LYS A 144 -11.18 -15.36 5.70
N LYS A 145 -12.53 -15.41 5.72
CA LYS A 145 -13.33 -15.85 4.56
C LYS A 145 -13.03 -14.99 3.33
N SER A 146 -12.95 -13.67 3.50
CA SER A 146 -12.65 -12.75 2.42
C SER A 146 -11.23 -12.94 1.86
N PHE A 147 -10.22 -13.17 2.71
CA PHE A 147 -8.85 -13.46 2.29
C PHE A 147 -8.74 -14.81 1.55
N ILE A 148 -9.39 -15.84 2.05
CA ILE A 148 -9.47 -17.13 1.35
C ILE A 148 -10.14 -16.96 -0.02
N ARG A 149 -11.17 -16.12 -0.10
CA ARG A 149 -11.91 -15.88 -1.35
C ARG A 149 -11.07 -15.19 -2.43
N VAL A 150 -10.07 -14.38 -2.06
CA VAL A 150 -9.09 -13.80 -2.98
C VAL A 150 -7.83 -14.65 -3.16
N PHE A 151 -7.91 -15.93 -2.78
CA PHE A 151 -6.86 -16.93 -2.94
C PHE A 151 -5.59 -16.70 -2.11
N VAL A 152 -5.64 -15.97 -1.01
CA VAL A 152 -4.51 -15.88 -0.08
C VAL A 152 -4.22 -17.25 0.50
N MET A 153 -3.01 -17.75 0.23
CA MET A 153 -2.54 -19.06 0.69
C MET A 153 -1.74 -18.89 1.98
N ALA A 154 -2.32 -19.31 3.09
CA ALA A 154 -1.72 -19.19 4.41
C ALA A 154 -2.16 -20.35 5.30
N ASP A 155 -1.39 -20.61 6.37
CA ASP A 155 -1.83 -21.50 7.43
C ASP A 155 -2.77 -20.77 8.39
N TRP A 156 -4.05 -20.82 8.07
CA TRP A 156 -5.09 -20.17 8.87
C TRP A 156 -5.30 -20.76 10.26
N LYS A 157 -4.73 -21.95 10.56
CA LYS A 157 -4.76 -22.57 11.89
C LYS A 157 -3.66 -22.00 12.78
N GLU A 158 -2.55 -21.59 12.19
CA GLU A 158 -1.41 -21.00 12.87
C GLU A 158 -1.44 -19.46 12.90
N ALA A 159 -2.56 -18.86 12.46
CA ALA A 159 -2.74 -17.41 12.51
C ALA A 159 -2.49 -16.88 13.93
N TYR A 160 -1.88 -15.72 14.03
CA TYR A 160 -1.64 -15.06 15.31
C TYR A 160 -2.69 -13.99 15.61
N LEU A 161 -3.02 -13.83 16.86
CA LEU A 161 -3.91 -12.78 17.36
C LEU A 161 -3.17 -12.03 18.47
N THR A 162 -3.14 -10.70 18.43
CA THR A 162 -2.49 -9.93 19.51
C THR A 162 -3.18 -10.14 20.86
N MET A 163 -4.43 -10.62 20.87
CA MET A 163 -5.20 -10.97 22.08
C MET A 163 -5.03 -12.43 22.55
N ASP A 164 -4.18 -13.23 21.90
CA ASP A 164 -3.82 -14.55 22.41
C ASP A 164 -2.96 -14.40 23.66
N TYR A 165 -3.19 -15.21 24.67
CA TYR A 165 -2.51 -15.08 25.97
C TYR A 165 -0.98 -15.16 25.86
N GLU A 166 -0.47 -15.99 24.95
CA GLU A 166 0.96 -16.06 24.68
C GLU A 166 1.49 -14.79 23.98
N ALA A 167 0.69 -14.18 23.10
CA ALA A 167 1.02 -12.89 22.49
C ALA A 167 1.01 -11.77 23.55
N GLU A 168 -0.08 -11.67 24.36
CA GLU A 168 -0.16 -10.70 25.47
C GLU A 168 1.04 -10.81 26.41
N ALA A 169 1.43 -12.03 26.80
CA ALA A 169 2.60 -12.27 27.65
C ALA A 169 3.90 -11.82 26.97
N THR A 170 4.06 -12.06 25.66
CA THR A 170 5.27 -11.65 24.93
C THR A 170 5.34 -10.15 24.75
N ILE A 171 4.21 -9.48 24.52
CA ILE A 171 4.13 -8.01 24.48
C ILE A 171 4.62 -7.44 25.83
N LEU A 172 4.20 -8.04 26.93
CA LEU A 172 4.69 -7.67 28.27
C LEU A 172 6.19 -7.98 28.46
N GLU A 173 6.70 -9.09 27.92
CA GLU A 173 8.13 -9.40 27.93
C GLU A 173 8.94 -8.31 27.18
N GLU A 174 8.49 -7.88 26.02
CA GLU A 174 9.14 -6.80 25.26
C GLU A 174 9.06 -5.47 26.03
N PHE A 175 7.92 -5.12 26.60
CA PHE A 175 7.77 -3.93 27.42
C PHE A 175 8.67 -3.97 28.68
N ALA A 176 8.75 -5.13 29.34
CA ALA A 176 9.62 -5.32 30.50
C ALA A 176 11.11 -5.07 30.18
N LYS A 177 11.57 -5.43 28.98
CA LYS A 177 12.95 -5.13 28.53
C LYS A 177 13.22 -3.63 28.51
N PHE A 178 12.30 -2.83 27.94
CA PHE A 178 12.40 -1.36 27.94
C PHE A 178 12.28 -0.76 29.35
N PHE A 179 11.43 -1.33 30.18
CA PHE A 179 11.24 -0.84 31.54
C PHE A 179 12.46 -1.11 32.43
N LEU A 180 12.97 -2.33 32.40
CA LEU A 180 14.11 -2.73 33.24
C LEU A 180 15.44 -2.08 32.80
N ASN A 181 15.63 -1.82 31.49
CA ASN A 181 16.80 -1.12 30.99
C ASN A 181 16.73 0.41 31.20
N GLY A 182 15.62 0.91 31.76
CA GLY A 182 15.42 2.31 32.10
C GLY A 182 14.99 3.21 30.94
N SER A 183 14.65 2.66 29.77
CA SER A 183 14.14 3.44 28.64
C SER A 183 12.68 3.92 28.86
N VAL A 184 11.92 3.22 29.71
CA VAL A 184 10.57 3.64 30.10
C VAL A 184 10.63 4.58 31.29
N TYR A 185 9.93 5.71 31.20
CA TYR A 185 9.80 6.68 32.30
C TYR A 185 8.38 7.24 32.35
N ARG A 186 7.99 7.74 33.54
CA ARG A 186 6.76 8.48 33.74
C ARG A 186 7.02 9.97 33.53
N GLY A 187 6.34 10.59 32.59
CA GLY A 187 6.45 12.02 32.29
C GLY A 187 5.15 12.76 32.54
N TYR A 188 5.24 14.02 32.94
CA TYR A 188 4.12 14.94 33.06
C TYR A 188 4.34 16.07 32.06
N LYS A 189 3.84 15.88 30.83
CA LYS A 189 4.05 16.81 29.71
C LYS A 189 2.86 16.79 28.74
N PRO A 190 2.69 17.83 27.89
CA PRO A 190 1.61 17.88 26.94
C PRO A 190 1.63 16.69 25.99
N VAL A 191 0.48 16.07 25.82
CA VAL A 191 0.25 14.99 24.84
C VAL A 191 -0.99 15.32 24.02
N MET A 192 -1.10 14.75 22.83
CA MET A 192 -2.32 14.77 22.03
C MET A 192 -3.41 14.02 22.79
N TRP A 193 -4.50 14.70 23.10
CA TRP A 193 -5.57 14.20 23.95
C TRP A 193 -6.93 14.30 23.26
N SER A 194 -7.66 13.20 23.26
CA SER A 194 -9.06 13.22 22.81
C SER A 194 -10.02 13.40 23.98
N PRO A 195 -10.71 14.55 24.09
CA PRO A 195 -11.72 14.75 25.14
C PRO A 195 -12.92 13.80 25.02
N VAL A 196 -13.20 13.32 23.79
CA VAL A 196 -14.33 12.43 23.50
C VAL A 196 -14.05 11.00 23.92
N GLU A 197 -12.83 10.52 23.63
CA GLU A 197 -12.37 9.19 24.01
C GLU A 197 -11.70 9.15 25.39
N LYS A 198 -11.38 10.32 25.96
CA LYS A 198 -10.71 10.50 27.27
C LYS A 198 -9.39 9.71 27.34
N THR A 199 -8.54 9.88 26.35
CA THR A 199 -7.26 9.16 26.27
C THR A 199 -6.23 9.94 25.47
N ALA A 200 -4.94 9.70 25.76
CA ALA A 200 -3.83 10.13 24.91
C ALA A 200 -3.88 9.41 23.57
N LEU A 201 -3.39 10.06 22.53
CA LEU A 201 -3.28 9.54 21.17
C LEU A 201 -1.85 9.68 20.66
N ALA A 202 -1.41 8.73 19.84
CA ALA A 202 -0.17 8.84 19.09
C ALA A 202 -0.39 9.61 17.76
N GLU A 203 0.67 10.11 17.14
CA GLU A 203 0.60 10.80 15.84
C GLU A 203 -0.08 9.95 14.74
N ALA A 204 0.15 8.64 14.76
CA ALA A 204 -0.49 7.69 13.83
C ALA A 204 -2.02 7.60 14.00
N GLU A 205 -2.56 8.11 15.10
CA GLU A 205 -4.00 8.09 15.44
C GLU A 205 -4.68 9.44 15.13
N ILE A 206 -3.97 10.38 14.50
CA ILE A 206 -4.44 11.72 14.18
C ILE A 206 -4.70 11.87 12.68
N GLU A 207 -5.81 12.54 12.37
CA GLU A 207 -6.14 13.00 11.02
C GLU A 207 -6.25 14.53 11.03
N TYR A 208 -5.65 15.18 10.07
CA TYR A 208 -5.77 16.65 9.94
C TYR A 208 -6.93 17.02 9.02
N LYS A 209 -7.71 18.00 9.44
CA LYS A 209 -8.82 18.56 8.66
C LYS A 209 -8.76 20.07 8.71
N ASN A 210 -9.06 20.72 7.59
CA ASN A 210 -9.23 22.15 7.58
C ASN A 210 -10.55 22.52 8.28
N ILE A 211 -10.43 23.40 9.27
CA ILE A 211 -11.56 23.98 10.00
C ILE A 211 -11.43 25.50 10.05
N ASP A 212 -12.56 26.17 10.22
CA ASP A 212 -12.59 27.59 10.51
C ASP A 212 -12.62 27.79 12.04
N SER A 213 -11.60 28.45 12.57
CA SER A 213 -11.49 28.81 14.00
C SER A 213 -11.53 30.30 14.18
N SER A 214 -12.00 30.75 15.34
CA SER A 214 -11.90 32.18 15.72
C SER A 214 -10.46 32.47 16.14
N SER A 215 -9.74 33.27 15.36
CA SER A 215 -8.46 33.84 15.80
C SER A 215 -8.69 35.16 16.49
N ILE A 216 -7.98 35.41 17.58
CA ILE A 216 -8.15 36.62 18.42
C ILE A 216 -6.84 37.36 18.64
N TYR A 217 -6.94 38.66 18.75
CA TYR A 217 -5.86 39.58 19.08
C TYR A 217 -6.12 40.13 20.47
N VAL A 218 -5.21 39.87 21.45
CA VAL A 218 -5.47 40.13 22.88
C VAL A 218 -4.37 41.02 23.47
N LEU A 219 -4.76 42.00 24.29
CA LEU A 219 -3.89 42.89 25.03
C LEU A 219 -3.54 42.30 26.41
N PHE A 220 -2.26 42.30 26.70
CA PHE A 220 -1.71 42.05 28.03
C PHE A 220 -1.10 43.35 28.53
N LYS A 221 -1.65 43.94 29.59
CA LYS A 221 -1.20 45.23 30.13
C LYS A 221 0.19 45.04 30.78
N ILE A 222 1.13 45.91 30.40
CA ILE A 222 2.46 45.95 31.04
C ILE A 222 2.28 46.58 32.42
N GLU A 223 2.75 45.86 33.46
CA GLU A 223 2.77 46.32 34.84
C GLU A 223 4.13 46.86 35.22
N GLU A 224 5.19 46.06 34.96
CA GLU A 224 6.56 46.40 35.29
C GLU A 224 7.44 46.40 34.06
N SER A 225 8.23 47.45 33.91
CA SER A 225 9.26 47.56 32.89
C SER A 225 10.42 48.41 33.38
N LYS A 226 11.65 48.00 33.07
CA LYS A 226 12.83 48.85 33.35
C LYS A 226 12.91 50.10 32.46
N ASN A 227 12.20 50.11 31.34
CA ASN A 227 12.20 51.18 30.37
C ASN A 227 10.85 51.97 30.46
N SER A 228 10.93 53.23 30.85
CA SER A 228 9.74 54.11 31.00
C SER A 228 8.92 54.32 29.73
N ASP A 229 9.48 54.02 28.54
CA ASP A 229 8.75 54.12 27.26
C ASP A 229 7.56 53.14 27.22
N PHE A 230 7.63 52.02 27.92
CA PHE A 230 6.59 51.01 28.00
C PHE A 230 5.54 51.29 29.10
N ASN A 231 5.65 52.36 29.83
CA ASN A 231 4.64 52.74 30.82
C ASN A 231 3.25 52.88 30.18
N ASN A 232 2.24 52.22 30.76
CA ASN A 232 0.88 52.14 30.25
C ASN A 232 0.76 51.58 28.81
N ALA A 233 1.73 50.78 28.36
CA ALA A 233 1.62 50.05 27.11
C ALA A 233 1.07 48.63 27.34
N ASN A 234 0.73 47.98 26.25
CA ASN A 234 0.23 46.61 26.24
C ASN A 234 1.05 45.77 25.26
N ILE A 235 1.23 44.51 25.59
CA ILE A 235 1.70 43.53 24.64
C ILE A 235 0.51 43.00 23.86
N LEU A 236 0.58 42.98 22.53
CA LEU A 236 -0.45 42.41 21.66
C LEU A 236 -0.03 40.99 21.25
N ILE A 237 -0.86 40.00 21.57
CA ILE A 237 -0.67 38.61 21.13
C ILE A 237 -1.78 38.21 20.16
N TRP A 238 -1.52 37.12 19.44
CA TRP A 238 -2.48 36.47 18.56
C TRP A 238 -2.58 34.98 18.88
N THR A 239 -3.78 34.42 18.87
CA THR A 239 -4.01 32.99 19.03
C THR A 239 -5.21 32.50 18.24
N THR A 240 -5.18 31.26 17.74
CA THR A 240 -6.30 30.55 17.11
C THR A 240 -7.05 29.63 18.10
N THR A 241 -6.62 29.61 19.35
CA THR A 241 -7.19 28.78 20.43
C THR A 241 -7.59 29.65 21.62
N PRO A 242 -8.68 30.46 21.53
CA PRO A 242 -9.10 31.33 22.62
C PRO A 242 -9.25 30.64 23.98
N TRP A 243 -9.65 29.36 23.97
CA TRP A 243 -9.82 28.53 25.16
C TRP A 243 -8.51 28.30 25.96
N THR A 244 -7.34 28.57 25.39
CA THR A 244 -6.07 28.44 26.12
C THR A 244 -5.71 29.70 26.95
N ILE A 245 -6.37 30.86 26.71
CA ILE A 245 -6.10 32.10 27.45
C ILE A 245 -6.20 31.93 28.96
N PRO A 246 -7.20 31.24 29.54
CA PRO A 246 -7.25 31.00 31.01
C PRO A 246 -6.03 30.21 31.51
N GLY A 247 -5.41 29.42 30.66
CA GLY A 247 -4.18 28.67 30.95
C GLY A 247 -2.87 29.46 30.74
N ASN A 248 -2.93 30.71 30.31
CA ASN A 248 -1.74 31.56 30.08
C ASN A 248 -0.92 31.71 31.36
N ARG A 249 0.40 31.64 31.22
CA ARG A 249 1.35 31.83 32.33
C ARG A 249 2.59 32.65 31.91
N GLY A 250 2.68 33.07 30.65
CA GLY A 250 3.78 33.84 30.12
C GLY A 250 3.51 34.33 28.70
N LEU A 251 4.38 35.17 28.18
CA LEU A 251 4.44 35.62 26.78
C LEU A 251 5.84 35.40 26.27
N ALA A 252 5.99 34.95 25.01
CA ALA A 252 7.30 34.70 24.40
C ALA A 252 7.63 35.74 23.32
N PHE A 253 8.89 36.19 23.28
CA PHE A 253 9.40 37.12 22.28
C PHE A 253 10.74 36.64 21.68
N GLY A 254 11.03 37.11 20.47
CA GLY A 254 12.30 36.85 19.80
C GLY A 254 13.30 37.98 20.06
N LYS A 255 14.42 37.69 20.72
CA LYS A 255 15.44 38.70 21.14
C LYS A 255 15.98 39.50 19.97
N GLU A 256 16.23 38.89 18.86
CA GLU A 256 16.84 39.53 17.67
C GLU A 256 15.78 40.15 16.71
N LEU A 257 14.51 39.95 16.97
CA LEU A 257 13.46 40.52 16.15
C LEU A 257 13.33 42.04 16.37
N ASN A 258 12.80 42.75 15.38
CA ASN A 258 12.50 44.18 15.51
C ASN A 258 11.05 44.35 15.90
N TYR A 259 10.80 45.19 16.90
CA TYR A 259 9.48 45.50 17.41
C TYR A 259 9.21 47.03 17.33
N CYS A 260 7.91 47.35 17.33
CA CYS A 260 7.46 48.75 17.39
C CYS A 260 6.50 48.96 18.57
N LEU A 261 6.64 50.10 19.23
CA LEU A 261 5.63 50.62 20.13
C LEU A 261 4.73 51.58 19.32
N LEU A 262 3.48 51.25 19.19
CA LEU A 262 2.49 52.01 18.45
C LEU A 262 1.46 52.66 19.41
N GLU A 263 1.05 53.89 19.11
CA GLU A 263 -0.12 54.52 19.74
C GLU A 263 -1.28 54.49 18.75
N LEU A 264 -2.42 53.91 19.17
CA LEU A 264 -3.59 53.75 18.33
C LEU A 264 -4.41 55.05 18.33
N GLN A 265 -4.46 55.74 17.19
CA GLN A 265 -5.13 57.03 17.06
C GLN A 265 -6.58 56.90 16.66
N ASP A 266 -6.91 56.01 15.74
CA ASP A 266 -8.27 55.64 15.38
C ASP A 266 -8.41 54.16 15.00
N SER A 267 -9.61 53.58 15.31
CA SER A 267 -9.91 52.19 15.06
C SER A 267 -11.41 51.97 14.98
N GLU A 268 -11.85 50.92 14.28
CA GLU A 268 -13.24 50.44 14.29
C GLU A 268 -13.68 50.10 15.72
N ASN A 269 -12.81 49.52 16.52
CA ASN A 269 -13.05 49.33 17.96
C ASN A 269 -12.62 50.57 18.75
N LYS A 270 -13.58 51.37 19.16
CA LYS A 270 -13.33 52.64 19.88
C LYS A 270 -12.74 52.48 21.27
N GLU A 271 -12.87 51.31 21.93
CA GLU A 271 -12.36 51.04 23.29
C GLU A 271 -10.83 50.91 23.32
N ILE A 272 -10.17 50.68 22.15
CA ILE A 272 -8.72 50.59 22.05
C ILE A 272 -8.06 51.91 21.63
N LYS A 273 -8.81 52.95 21.35
CA LYS A 273 -8.28 54.26 20.98
C LYS A 273 -7.43 54.87 22.10
N GLY A 274 -6.26 55.37 21.73
CA GLY A 274 -5.27 55.91 22.67
C GLY A 274 -4.41 54.87 23.38
N LYS A 275 -4.68 53.55 23.22
CA LYS A 275 -3.82 52.51 23.80
C LYS A 275 -2.50 52.44 23.07
N LYS A 276 -1.45 52.14 23.82
CA LYS A 276 -0.14 51.83 23.29
C LYS A 276 0.02 50.31 23.19
N ILE A 277 0.51 49.81 22.03
CA ILE A 277 0.72 48.40 21.82
C ILE A 277 2.11 48.10 21.31
N VAL A 278 2.66 46.94 21.71
CA VAL A 278 3.94 46.40 21.21
C VAL A 278 3.63 45.26 20.24
N ILE A 279 4.21 45.30 19.06
CA ILE A 279 4.13 44.26 18.03
C ILE A 279 5.43 44.21 17.20
N ALA A 280 5.69 43.12 16.49
CA ALA A 280 6.83 42.99 15.57
C ALA A 280 6.69 43.96 14.39
N SER A 281 7.79 44.66 14.05
CA SER A 281 7.78 45.73 13.04
C SER A 281 7.28 45.27 11.67
N ASN A 282 7.63 44.06 11.24
CA ASN A 282 7.22 43.49 9.95
C ASN A 282 5.72 43.14 9.89
N LEU A 283 5.02 43.03 11.04
CA LEU A 283 3.63 42.61 11.12
C LEU A 283 2.69 43.79 11.34
N VAL A 284 3.20 45.04 11.52
CA VAL A 284 2.41 46.22 11.80
C VAL A 284 1.27 46.42 10.78
N GLU A 285 1.58 46.43 9.49
CA GLU A 285 0.60 46.69 8.44
C GLU A 285 -0.45 45.57 8.37
N ALA A 286 -0.05 44.32 8.47
CA ALA A 286 -0.93 43.16 8.43
C ALA A 286 -1.90 43.14 9.63
N VAL A 287 -1.39 43.38 10.84
CA VAL A 287 -2.17 43.39 12.08
C VAL A 287 -3.11 44.58 12.14
N THR A 288 -2.65 45.80 11.82
CA THR A 288 -3.51 47.00 11.82
C THR A 288 -4.65 46.87 10.84
N LYS A 289 -4.41 46.42 9.62
CA LYS A 289 -5.44 46.09 8.62
C LYS A 289 -6.43 45.05 9.12
N THR A 290 -5.91 43.94 9.70
CA THR A 290 -6.73 42.85 10.18
C THR A 290 -7.61 43.24 11.36
N CYS A 291 -7.11 44.09 12.25
CA CYS A 291 -7.82 44.56 13.46
C CYS A 291 -8.67 45.82 13.22
N GLY A 292 -8.75 46.32 12.00
CA GLY A 292 -9.52 47.56 11.69
C GLY A 292 -8.95 48.79 12.40
N ILE A 293 -7.61 48.87 12.53
CA ILE A 293 -6.91 50.05 13.07
C ILE A 293 -6.64 51.00 11.90
N GLU A 294 -7.35 52.11 11.83
CA GLU A 294 -7.34 53.05 10.71
C GLU A 294 -6.13 54.00 10.77
N GLN A 295 -5.80 54.45 11.99
CA GLN A 295 -4.67 55.37 12.21
C GLN A 295 -3.87 54.98 13.45
N TYR A 296 -2.57 54.99 13.33
CA TYR A 296 -1.64 54.78 14.42
C TYR A 296 -0.38 55.62 14.25
N LYS A 297 0.31 55.85 15.34
CA LYS A 297 1.61 56.53 15.38
C LYS A 297 2.66 55.61 15.93
N VAL A 298 3.77 55.45 15.19
CA VAL A 298 4.96 54.74 15.71
C VAL A 298 5.65 55.66 16.69
N LEU A 299 5.65 55.25 17.94
CA LEU A 299 6.31 56.00 19.02
C LEU A 299 7.82 55.65 19.11
N LYS A 300 8.12 54.33 18.93
CA LYS A 300 9.50 53.82 19.05
C LYS A 300 9.65 52.53 18.24
N SER A 301 10.80 52.32 17.62
CA SER A 301 11.24 51.03 17.06
C SER A 301 12.45 50.56 17.85
N PHE A 302 12.48 49.23 18.16
CA PHE A 302 13.54 48.68 19.04
C PHE A 302 13.73 47.20 18.78
N LYS A 303 14.84 46.66 19.34
CA LYS A 303 15.12 45.21 19.31
C LYS A 303 14.40 44.48 20.44
N GLY A 304 14.02 43.22 20.21
CA GLY A 304 13.38 42.36 21.22
C GLY A 304 14.13 42.32 22.56
N LYS A 305 15.42 42.50 22.56
CA LYS A 305 16.26 42.62 23.78
C LYS A 305 15.70 43.67 24.79
N GLU A 306 15.01 44.72 24.32
CA GLU A 306 14.41 45.72 25.23
C GLU A 306 13.16 45.20 25.94
N LEU A 307 12.60 44.07 25.51
CA LEU A 307 11.46 43.39 26.17
C LEU A 307 11.89 42.50 27.34
N GLU A 308 13.16 42.33 27.57
CA GLU A 308 13.67 41.53 28.70
C GLU A 308 13.19 42.13 30.04
N SER A 309 12.73 41.28 30.92
CA SER A 309 12.26 41.64 32.28
C SER A 309 10.95 42.46 32.31
N ILE A 310 10.15 42.48 31.24
CA ILE A 310 8.80 43.03 31.28
C ILE A 310 7.90 41.98 31.96
N ILE A 311 7.04 42.49 32.86
CA ILE A 311 5.98 41.71 33.50
C ILE A 311 4.66 42.34 33.09
N CYS A 312 3.71 41.49 32.64
CA CYS A 312 2.37 41.85 32.27
C CYS A 312 1.36 41.33 33.29
N ARG A 313 0.16 41.88 33.24
CA ARG A 313 -1.03 41.36 33.90
C ARG A 313 -1.88 40.53 32.96
N HIS A 314 -2.48 39.49 33.53
CA HIS A 314 -3.43 38.66 32.80
C HIS A 314 -4.69 39.46 32.40
N PRO A 315 -5.29 39.25 31.21
CA PRO A 315 -6.49 40.01 30.79
C PRO A 315 -7.71 39.85 31.73
N PHE A 316 -7.71 38.78 32.57
CA PHE A 316 -8.75 38.49 33.57
C PHE A 316 -8.30 38.82 35.01
N GLU A 317 -7.34 39.73 35.18
CA GLU A 317 -6.98 40.30 36.50
C GLU A 317 -8.22 40.74 37.27
N ASN A 318 -8.21 40.51 38.59
CA ASN A 318 -9.33 40.76 39.54
C ASN A 318 -10.49 39.72 39.44
N ASP A 319 -10.42 38.76 38.56
CA ASP A 319 -11.39 37.67 38.43
C ASP A 319 -10.77 36.30 38.76
N GLY A 320 -9.73 36.28 39.59
CA GLY A 320 -9.01 35.07 40.02
C GLY A 320 -7.78 34.74 39.19
N TYR A 321 -7.30 35.64 38.32
CA TYR A 321 -6.09 35.54 37.50
C TYR A 321 -5.04 36.59 37.94
N ASP A 322 -4.90 36.78 39.24
CA ASP A 322 -4.08 37.83 39.88
C ASP A 322 -2.61 37.34 40.04
N PHE A 323 -1.99 36.93 38.95
CA PHE A 323 -0.60 36.49 38.89
C PHE A 323 0.17 37.24 37.80
N GLU A 324 1.49 37.27 37.96
CA GLU A 324 2.40 37.89 37.01
C GLU A 324 2.51 37.03 35.71
N VAL A 325 2.55 37.74 34.58
CA VAL A 325 2.75 37.16 33.25
C VAL A 325 4.08 37.69 32.67
N PRO A 326 5.21 36.97 32.87
CA PRO A 326 6.50 37.43 32.40
C PRO A 326 6.63 37.29 30.86
N LEU A 327 7.40 38.21 30.27
CA LEU A 327 7.92 38.07 28.93
C LEU A 327 9.22 37.23 28.94
N LEU A 328 9.23 36.16 28.10
CA LEU A 328 10.29 35.16 28.05
C LEU A 328 10.95 35.17 26.67
N GLU A 329 12.27 35.11 26.66
CA GLU A 329 13.04 34.92 25.40
C GLU A 329 12.82 33.53 24.85
N ALA A 330 12.45 33.42 23.55
CA ALA A 330 12.30 32.12 22.88
C ALA A 330 12.74 32.15 21.42
N ASN A 331 13.45 31.13 21.01
CA ASN A 331 14.00 31.00 19.66
C ASN A 331 12.96 30.60 18.59
N PHE A 332 11.82 30.07 19.00
CA PHE A 332 10.73 29.66 18.08
C PHE A 332 9.83 30.82 17.65
N VAL A 333 9.95 32.01 18.27
CA VAL A 333 9.18 33.18 17.90
C VAL A 333 9.71 33.77 16.60
N ASP A 334 8.82 33.95 15.63
CA ASP A 334 9.15 34.59 14.36
C ASP A 334 8.23 35.81 14.08
N ASP A 335 8.51 36.57 13.04
CA ASP A 335 7.76 37.75 12.59
C ASP A 335 7.08 37.54 11.23
N LYS A 336 6.67 36.29 10.93
CA LYS A 336 5.98 35.94 9.68
C LYS A 336 4.47 35.91 9.84
N GLU A 337 3.95 35.55 11.03
CA GLU A 337 2.55 35.43 11.32
C GLU A 337 2.23 35.94 12.74
N GLY A 338 0.96 36.30 12.98
CA GLY A 338 0.50 36.74 14.28
C GLY A 338 0.94 38.17 14.62
N THR A 339 1.59 38.38 15.75
CA THR A 339 2.04 39.69 16.27
C THR A 339 3.55 39.72 16.54
N GLY A 340 4.27 38.59 16.34
CA GLY A 340 5.66 38.43 16.75
C GLY A 340 5.86 38.30 18.26
N ILE A 341 4.76 38.13 19.01
CA ILE A 341 4.76 37.79 20.45
C ILE A 341 3.72 36.67 20.64
N VAL A 342 4.16 35.57 21.26
CA VAL A 342 3.37 34.34 21.41
C VAL A 342 2.88 34.22 22.84
N HIS A 343 1.61 33.91 23.02
CA HIS A 343 1.03 33.56 24.31
C HIS A 343 1.45 32.16 24.74
N ILE A 344 1.90 31.99 25.98
CA ILE A 344 2.41 30.76 26.54
C ILE A 344 1.44 30.16 27.54
N ALA A 345 0.91 28.98 27.20
CA ALA A 345 0.07 28.16 28.07
C ALA A 345 0.73 26.77 28.29
N PRO A 346 1.59 26.59 29.27
CA PRO A 346 2.50 25.43 29.41
C PRO A 346 1.83 24.07 29.44
N CYS A 347 0.53 24.00 29.79
CA CYS A 347 -0.23 22.76 29.79
C CYS A 347 -0.75 22.32 28.43
N TYR A 348 -0.70 23.21 27.39
CA TYR A 348 -1.45 23.01 26.14
C TYR A 348 -0.58 23.15 24.88
N GLY A 349 0.73 23.24 25.00
CA GLY A 349 1.69 23.28 23.91
C GLY A 349 3.04 22.70 24.33
N GLU A 350 3.74 22.00 23.45
CA GLU A 350 5.06 21.40 23.75
C GLU A 350 6.13 22.48 23.92
N ASP A 351 6.17 23.46 23.00
CA ASP A 351 7.11 24.60 23.10
C ASP A 351 6.84 25.45 24.34
N ASP A 352 5.56 25.69 24.64
CA ASP A 352 5.09 26.41 25.83
C ASP A 352 5.52 25.71 27.13
N TYR A 353 5.38 24.35 27.12
CA TYR A 353 5.80 23.53 28.25
C TYR A 353 7.31 23.60 28.49
N ASN A 354 8.10 23.42 27.44
CA ASN A 354 9.55 23.45 27.52
C ASN A 354 10.05 24.83 28.03
N LEU A 355 9.52 25.90 27.45
CA LEU A 355 9.82 27.25 27.88
C LEU A 355 9.39 27.52 29.33
N GLY A 356 8.25 26.95 29.74
CA GLY A 356 7.75 27.02 31.11
C GLY A 356 8.68 26.32 32.12
N ILE A 357 9.17 25.11 31.78
CA ILE A 357 10.13 24.38 32.62
C ILE A 357 11.47 25.13 32.73
N GLU A 358 12.03 25.63 31.61
CA GLU A 358 13.28 26.38 31.60
C GLU A 358 13.22 27.62 32.47
N ASN A 359 12.07 28.25 32.58
CA ASN A 359 11.84 29.49 33.35
C ASN A 359 11.14 29.27 34.71
N ASN A 360 11.04 28.03 35.19
CA ASN A 360 10.40 27.65 36.47
C ASN A 360 8.94 28.12 36.61
N ILE A 361 8.19 28.19 35.52
CA ILE A 361 6.79 28.54 35.52
C ILE A 361 5.96 27.38 36.05
N LYS A 362 4.99 27.70 36.91
CA LYS A 362 4.05 26.70 37.44
C LYS A 362 3.19 26.11 36.32
N ILE A 363 3.28 24.79 36.14
CA ILE A 363 2.49 24.03 35.19
C ILE A 363 1.25 23.49 35.92
N GLU A 364 0.10 24.03 35.59
CA GLU A 364 -1.18 23.69 36.24
C GLU A 364 -2.24 23.41 35.18
N ASP A 365 -2.63 22.14 35.07
CA ASP A 365 -3.70 21.74 34.17
C ASP A 365 -5.07 22.10 34.75
N ILE A 366 -5.83 22.94 34.04
CA ILE A 366 -7.15 23.45 34.43
C ILE A 366 -8.31 22.77 33.67
N VAL A 367 -8.05 21.72 32.90
CA VAL A 367 -9.04 21.02 32.07
C VAL A 367 -9.13 19.55 32.49
N GLU A 368 -10.35 19.05 32.63
CA GLU A 368 -10.64 17.64 32.93
C GLU A 368 -10.43 16.73 31.69
N ASP A 369 -10.45 15.42 31.90
CA ASP A 369 -10.27 14.40 30.85
C ASP A 369 -11.27 14.50 29.71
N ASN A 370 -12.47 14.98 29.98
CA ASN A 370 -13.55 15.18 29.01
C ASN A 370 -13.52 16.54 28.30
N GLY A 371 -12.47 17.35 28.54
CA GLY A 371 -12.30 18.67 27.93
C GLY A 371 -13.13 19.77 28.62
N ILE A 372 -13.62 19.55 29.84
CA ILE A 372 -14.34 20.55 30.63
C ILE A 372 -13.36 21.22 31.58
N TYR A 373 -13.45 22.55 31.74
CA TYR A 373 -12.69 23.26 32.75
C TYR A 373 -13.05 22.77 34.16
N LYS A 374 -12.04 22.57 35.00
CA LYS A 374 -12.20 22.18 36.42
C LYS A 374 -13.02 23.18 37.21
N GLU A 375 -13.66 22.70 38.29
CA GLU A 375 -14.53 23.53 39.12
C GLU A 375 -13.82 24.76 39.75
N ASN A 376 -12.52 24.67 39.97
CA ASN A 376 -11.70 25.77 40.49
C ASN A 376 -11.17 26.74 39.44
N THR A 377 -11.61 26.62 38.15
CA THR A 377 -11.19 27.55 37.07
C THR A 377 -12.10 28.79 37.07
N PRO A 378 -11.62 29.96 37.48
CA PRO A 378 -12.45 31.14 37.54
C PRO A 378 -13.08 31.50 36.20
N LEU A 379 -14.27 32.02 36.15
CA LEU A 379 -15.07 32.42 35.00
C LEU A 379 -15.51 31.27 34.07
N PHE A 380 -14.76 30.20 33.96
CA PHE A 380 -14.94 29.17 32.92
C PHE A 380 -15.26 27.77 33.46
N ALA A 381 -15.35 27.59 34.79
CA ALA A 381 -15.69 26.33 35.43
C ALA A 381 -16.89 25.64 34.77
N GLY A 382 -16.77 24.34 34.48
CA GLY A 382 -17.85 23.54 33.89
C GLY A 382 -18.12 23.75 32.40
N LEU A 383 -17.41 24.64 31.73
CA LEU A 383 -17.51 24.84 30.28
C LEU A 383 -16.57 23.86 29.54
N HIS A 384 -17.07 23.31 28.46
CA HIS A 384 -16.24 22.53 27.55
C HIS A 384 -15.36 23.48 26.72
N VAL A 385 -14.05 23.18 26.55
CA VAL A 385 -13.04 24.05 25.90
C VAL A 385 -13.48 24.60 24.56
N PHE A 386 -14.06 23.78 23.67
CA PHE A 386 -14.53 24.25 22.36
C PHE A 386 -15.76 25.14 22.42
N LYS A 387 -16.55 25.09 23.49
CA LYS A 387 -17.69 26.02 23.73
C LYS A 387 -17.23 27.26 24.48
N ALA A 388 -16.10 27.19 25.14
CA ALA A 388 -15.57 28.32 25.91
C ALA A 388 -14.98 29.39 25.02
N ASN A 389 -14.62 29.10 23.75
CA ASN A 389 -14.09 30.11 22.84
C ASN A 389 -14.94 31.40 22.78
N ASP A 390 -16.26 31.26 22.57
CA ASP A 390 -17.17 32.41 22.49
C ASP A 390 -17.29 33.14 23.85
N VAL A 391 -17.22 32.41 24.96
CA VAL A 391 -17.28 33.00 26.29
C VAL A 391 -15.98 33.77 26.58
N VAL A 392 -14.83 33.21 26.27
CA VAL A 392 -13.52 33.89 26.40
C VAL A 392 -13.49 35.17 25.58
N ILE A 393 -13.93 35.12 24.32
CA ILE A 393 -14.02 36.28 23.45
C ILE A 393 -14.90 37.36 24.07
N LYS A 394 -16.09 36.99 24.62
CA LYS A 394 -17.00 37.90 25.29
C LYS A 394 -16.39 38.54 26.53
N GLU A 395 -15.72 37.75 27.36
CA GLU A 395 -15.09 38.22 28.58
C GLU A 395 -13.90 39.15 28.30
N LEU A 396 -13.06 38.82 27.26
CA LEU A 396 -12.00 39.72 26.81
C LEU A 396 -12.53 41.05 26.29
N LYS A 397 -13.64 41.03 25.55
CA LYS A 397 -14.29 42.24 25.06
C LYS A 397 -14.83 43.10 26.22
N ALA A 398 -15.44 42.49 27.23
CA ALA A 398 -15.99 43.20 28.39
C ALA A 398 -14.90 43.92 29.22
N ARG A 399 -13.62 43.53 29.07
CA ARG A 399 -12.46 44.12 29.80
C ARG A 399 -11.55 44.93 28.87
N ASP A 400 -12.04 45.32 27.69
CA ASP A 400 -11.28 46.10 26.69
C ASP A 400 -9.92 45.51 26.33
N SER A 401 -9.79 44.19 26.48
CA SER A 401 -8.55 43.45 26.19
C SER A 401 -8.55 42.81 24.81
N LEU A 402 -9.70 42.87 24.10
CA LEU A 402 -9.84 42.28 22.76
C LEU A 402 -9.67 43.37 21.69
N VAL A 403 -8.68 43.24 20.83
CA VAL A 403 -8.42 44.17 19.71
C VAL A 403 -9.16 43.75 18.44
N GLY A 404 -9.17 42.47 18.11
CA GLY A 404 -9.81 41.96 16.91
C GLY A 404 -10.15 40.48 16.98
N VAL A 405 -11.15 40.09 16.16
CA VAL A 405 -11.55 38.68 15.98
C VAL A 405 -11.68 38.42 14.48
N LYS A 406 -11.08 37.36 13.99
CA LYS A 406 -11.19 36.93 12.57
C LYS A 406 -11.43 35.46 12.46
N SER A 407 -12.14 35.03 11.43
CA SER A 407 -12.16 33.61 11.03
C SER A 407 -10.84 33.24 10.38
N TYR A 408 -10.25 32.14 10.80
CA TYR A 408 -8.97 31.63 10.32
C TYR A 408 -9.11 30.16 9.92
N ASN A 409 -8.89 29.87 8.63
CA ASN A 409 -8.95 28.51 8.10
C ASN A 409 -7.60 27.86 8.22
N HIS A 410 -7.52 26.78 8.96
CA HIS A 410 -6.28 26.07 9.19
C HIS A 410 -6.47 24.56 9.35
N SER A 411 -5.39 23.83 9.21
CA SER A 411 -5.34 22.38 9.42
C SER A 411 -5.34 22.08 10.92
N TYR A 412 -6.35 21.35 11.41
CA TYR A 412 -6.53 21.05 12.83
C TYR A 412 -6.54 19.53 13.10
N PRO A 413 -5.85 19.04 14.13
CA PRO A 413 -5.80 17.61 14.44
C PRO A 413 -7.13 17.09 15.00
N HIS A 414 -7.53 15.93 14.47
CA HIS A 414 -8.74 15.20 14.87
C HIS A 414 -8.40 13.75 15.20
N SER A 415 -9.09 13.18 16.16
CA SER A 415 -8.99 11.72 16.40
C SER A 415 -9.45 10.94 15.17
N TRP A 416 -8.68 9.95 14.78
CA TRP A 416 -8.98 9.08 13.65
C TRP A 416 -10.26 8.25 13.83
N ARG A 417 -10.74 8.07 15.07
CA ARG A 417 -11.92 7.26 15.40
C ARG A 417 -13.19 8.06 15.62
N SER A 418 -13.17 8.99 16.57
CA SER A 418 -14.34 9.85 16.81
C SER A 418 -14.54 10.90 15.69
N LYS A 419 -13.49 11.20 14.92
CA LYS A 419 -13.46 12.29 13.92
C LYS A 419 -13.71 13.67 14.54
N LYS A 420 -13.49 13.79 15.85
CA LYS A 420 -13.65 15.03 16.61
C LYS A 420 -12.28 15.68 16.84
N PRO A 421 -12.24 17.01 16.97
CA PRO A 421 -11.02 17.74 17.26
C PRO A 421 -10.42 17.28 18.60
N ILE A 422 -9.09 17.27 18.65
CA ILE A 422 -8.32 16.96 19.86
C ILE A 422 -7.77 18.24 20.48
N ILE A 423 -7.20 18.11 21.66
CA ILE A 423 -6.44 19.15 22.35
C ILE A 423 -5.06 18.63 22.70
N PHE A 424 -4.10 19.53 22.99
CA PHE A 424 -2.93 19.17 23.77
C PHE A 424 -3.25 19.36 25.25
N ARG A 425 -2.78 18.44 26.10
CA ARG A 425 -3.05 18.48 27.54
C ARG A 425 -1.91 17.82 28.30
N THR A 426 -1.46 18.46 29.35
CA THR A 426 -0.44 17.89 30.24
C THR A 426 -1.10 16.89 31.19
N THR A 427 -0.64 15.67 31.15
CA THR A 427 -1.14 14.58 32.01
C THR A 427 -0.02 13.55 32.25
N PRO A 428 -0.04 12.84 33.41
CA PRO A 428 0.94 11.80 33.65
C PRO A 428 0.79 10.69 32.62
N GLN A 429 1.86 10.41 31.88
CA GLN A 429 1.89 9.37 30.87
C GLN A 429 3.19 8.56 30.97
N TRP A 430 3.19 7.37 30.35
CA TRP A 430 4.38 6.54 30.20
C TRP A 430 4.98 6.72 28.82
N PHE A 431 6.28 6.95 28.80
CA PHE A 431 7.03 7.20 27.56
C PHE A 431 8.19 6.22 27.44
N ILE A 432 8.47 5.81 26.21
CA ILE A 432 9.75 5.21 25.82
C ILE A 432 10.63 6.33 25.27
N SER A 433 11.79 6.57 25.92
CA SER A 433 12.76 7.55 25.48
C SER A 433 13.47 7.07 24.23
N LEU A 434 13.52 7.91 23.20
CA LEU A 434 14.28 7.64 21.99
C LEU A 434 15.77 7.95 22.13
N GLU A 435 16.16 8.80 23.09
CA GLU A 435 17.56 9.14 23.34
C GLU A 435 18.23 8.15 24.30
N LYS A 436 17.47 7.62 25.25
CA LYS A 436 17.99 6.64 26.19
C LYS A 436 18.46 5.38 25.45
N ASN A 437 19.63 4.86 25.82
CA ASN A 437 20.25 3.70 25.20
C ASN A 437 20.46 3.85 23.67
N SER A 438 20.56 5.10 23.17
CA SER A 438 20.78 5.46 21.76
C SER A 438 19.74 4.82 20.81
N LEU A 439 18.48 4.73 21.21
CA LEU A 439 17.45 4.06 20.43
C LEU A 439 17.25 4.73 19.04
N ARG A 440 17.21 6.06 18.99
CA ARG A 440 17.11 6.82 17.74
C ARG A 440 18.26 6.52 16.78
N GLU A 441 19.49 6.54 17.27
CA GLU A 441 20.69 6.26 16.48
C GLU A 441 20.67 4.82 15.93
N LYS A 442 20.28 3.84 16.76
CA LYS A 442 20.13 2.43 16.37
C LYS A 442 19.08 2.27 15.26
N ALA A 443 17.96 2.97 15.39
CA ALA A 443 16.91 2.95 14.37
C ALA A 443 17.37 3.57 13.05
N ILE A 444 18.02 4.74 13.07
CA ILE A 444 18.57 5.40 11.87
C ILE A 444 19.61 4.50 11.19
N ARG A 445 20.51 3.90 11.96
CA ARG A 445 21.50 2.95 11.43
C ARG A 445 20.81 1.77 10.74
N SER A 446 19.78 1.21 11.36
CA SER A 446 19.01 0.08 10.82
C SER A 446 18.23 0.45 9.56
N ILE A 447 17.66 1.66 9.48
CA ILE A 447 17.03 2.19 8.26
C ILE A 447 18.04 2.22 7.11
N ASN A 448 19.28 2.65 7.37
CA ASN A 448 20.33 2.73 6.36
C ASN A 448 20.78 1.35 5.84
N GLN A 449 20.64 0.30 6.62
CA GLN A 449 20.98 -1.08 6.26
C GLN A 449 19.83 -1.84 5.58
N THR A 450 18.61 -1.35 5.68
CA THR A 450 17.41 -1.98 5.12
C THR A 450 17.24 -1.63 3.64
N LYS A 451 16.83 -2.60 2.81
CA LYS A 451 16.44 -2.37 1.41
C LYS A 451 15.02 -1.81 1.34
N TRP A 452 14.88 -0.56 0.90
CA TRP A 452 13.57 0.12 0.75
C TRP A 452 13.10 0.11 -0.70
N ILE A 453 11.83 -0.23 -0.93
CA ILE A 453 11.20 -0.30 -2.24
C ILE A 453 9.83 0.41 -2.17
N PRO A 454 9.62 1.52 -2.90
CA PRO A 454 10.63 2.27 -3.65
C PRO A 454 11.69 2.90 -2.73
N SER A 455 12.84 3.25 -3.29
CA SER A 455 13.96 3.83 -2.52
C SER A 455 13.61 5.15 -1.82
N SER A 456 12.65 5.91 -2.34
CA SER A 456 12.12 7.13 -1.73
C SER A 456 11.47 6.91 -0.35
N SER A 457 10.99 5.70 -0.07
CA SER A 457 10.42 5.31 1.23
C SER A 457 11.41 5.43 2.37
N LYS A 458 12.72 5.27 2.09
CA LYS A 458 13.79 5.45 3.06
C LYS A 458 13.81 6.86 3.65
N ASN A 459 13.81 7.89 2.79
CA ASN A 459 13.87 9.28 3.24
C ASN A 459 12.66 9.63 4.12
N ARG A 460 11.51 9.04 3.81
CA ARG A 460 10.27 9.25 4.56
C ARG A 460 10.38 8.69 5.98
N ILE A 461 10.76 7.44 6.14
CA ILE A 461 10.88 6.80 7.47
C ILE A 461 12.00 7.45 8.28
N GLU A 462 13.13 7.79 7.64
CA GLU A 462 14.27 8.44 8.30
C GLU A 462 13.88 9.81 8.86
N SER A 463 13.23 10.66 8.06
CA SER A 463 12.73 11.96 8.53
C SER A 463 11.75 11.82 9.70
N MET A 464 10.86 10.82 9.65
CA MET A 464 9.91 10.55 10.73
C MET A 464 10.60 10.11 12.02
N VAL A 465 11.65 9.29 11.95
CA VAL A 465 12.40 8.82 13.14
C VAL A 465 13.29 9.92 13.71
N VAL A 466 13.95 10.73 12.86
CA VAL A 466 14.80 11.85 13.29
C VAL A 466 14.00 12.86 14.10
N ASN A 467 12.80 13.22 13.64
CA ASN A 467 11.97 14.25 14.27
C ASN A 467 10.95 13.68 15.28
N ARG A 468 10.97 12.36 15.55
CA ARG A 468 10.01 11.76 16.45
C ARG A 468 10.25 12.16 17.90
N PRO A 469 9.24 12.67 18.63
CA PRO A 469 9.32 12.80 20.09
C PRO A 469 9.38 11.43 20.77
N ASP A 470 9.64 11.42 22.08
CA ASP A 470 9.54 10.18 22.87
C ASP A 470 8.17 9.54 22.69
N TRP A 471 8.16 8.20 22.64
CA TRP A 471 6.94 7.45 22.34
C TRP A 471 6.04 7.36 23.55
N CYS A 472 4.92 8.08 23.59
CA CYS A 472 3.86 7.93 24.58
C CYS A 472 3.15 6.59 24.40
N VAL A 473 3.43 5.62 25.29
CA VAL A 473 2.93 4.25 25.19
C VAL A 473 1.71 3.96 26.07
N SER A 474 1.30 4.88 26.93
CA SER A 474 0.12 4.69 27.79
C SER A 474 -1.17 5.18 27.13
N ARG A 475 -2.24 4.41 27.34
CA ARG A 475 -3.60 4.76 26.93
C ARG A 475 -4.58 4.54 28.09
N GLN A 476 -5.47 5.51 28.32
CA GLN A 476 -6.49 5.47 29.37
C GLN A 476 -7.72 4.72 28.85
N ARG A 477 -7.50 3.45 28.46
CA ARG A 477 -8.52 2.58 27.88
C ARG A 477 -8.58 1.26 28.62
N SER A 478 -9.61 0.44 28.32
CA SER A 478 -9.89 -0.79 29.05
C SER A 478 -9.58 -2.06 28.27
N TRP A 479 -9.48 -1.98 26.93
CA TRP A 479 -9.26 -3.14 26.05
C TRP A 479 -7.88 -3.09 25.40
N GLY A 480 -6.91 -3.79 25.96
CA GLY A 480 -5.53 -3.91 25.53
C GLY A 480 -4.67 -4.60 26.57
N VAL A 481 -3.37 -4.67 26.28
CA VAL A 481 -2.35 -5.21 27.19
C VAL A 481 -2.05 -4.14 28.26
N PRO A 482 -2.17 -4.43 29.55
CA PRO A 482 -1.96 -3.44 30.61
C PRO A 482 -0.48 -3.10 30.82
N ILE A 483 -0.22 -1.88 31.30
CA ILE A 483 1.08 -1.49 31.83
C ILE A 483 1.21 -2.04 33.25
N THR A 484 1.89 -3.17 33.39
CA THR A 484 1.94 -3.93 34.66
C THR A 484 3.00 -3.39 35.63
N ILE A 485 2.84 -2.12 36.04
CA ILE A 485 3.77 -1.43 36.94
C ILE A 485 3.10 -1.05 38.26
N PHE A 486 3.85 -1.21 39.34
CA PHE A 486 3.53 -0.66 40.64
C PHE A 486 4.29 0.64 40.87
N ILE A 487 3.65 1.65 41.45
CA ILE A 487 4.24 2.93 41.81
C ILE A 487 4.22 3.06 43.33
N ASN A 488 5.36 3.35 43.93
CA ASN A 488 5.42 3.64 45.35
C ASN A 488 4.71 4.95 45.65
N LYS A 489 3.74 4.94 46.59
CA LYS A 489 2.89 6.10 46.92
C LYS A 489 3.68 7.27 47.49
N LYS A 490 4.79 7.00 48.24
CA LYS A 490 5.60 8.00 48.90
C LYS A 490 6.64 8.61 47.98
N THR A 491 7.43 7.75 47.28
CA THR A 491 8.52 8.20 46.44
C THR A 491 8.07 8.59 45.03
N LYS A 492 6.86 8.14 44.61
CA LYS A 492 6.32 8.23 43.27
C LYS A 492 7.14 7.48 42.20
N GLU A 493 8.12 6.68 42.63
CA GLU A 493 8.96 5.88 41.76
C GLU A 493 8.33 4.55 41.40
N PRO A 494 8.51 4.05 40.15
CA PRO A 494 8.03 2.74 39.74
C PRO A 494 8.90 1.62 40.33
N LEU A 495 8.26 0.54 40.72
CA LEU A 495 8.92 -0.67 41.24
C LEU A 495 9.62 -1.42 40.07
N LYS A 496 10.95 -1.38 40.03
CA LYS A 496 11.77 -2.09 39.03
C LYS A 496 12.28 -3.41 39.61
N ASP A 497 11.39 -4.41 39.66
CA ASP A 497 11.73 -5.76 40.12
C ASP A 497 11.41 -6.78 39.02
N LYS A 498 12.49 -7.46 38.54
CA LYS A 498 12.36 -8.47 37.50
C LYS A 498 11.50 -9.66 37.94
N ASN A 499 11.64 -10.10 39.18
CA ASN A 499 10.88 -11.27 39.70
C ASN A 499 9.39 -10.98 39.72
N VAL A 500 9.01 -9.77 40.13
CA VAL A 500 7.60 -9.33 40.12
C VAL A 500 7.08 -9.33 38.67
N MET A 501 7.84 -8.77 37.72
CA MET A 501 7.45 -8.76 36.32
C MET A 501 7.32 -10.17 35.75
N ASP A 502 8.29 -11.05 36.00
CA ASP A 502 8.26 -12.44 35.50
C ASP A 502 7.03 -13.20 36.00
N LYS A 503 6.67 -13.05 37.29
CA LYS A 503 5.45 -13.67 37.86
C LYS A 503 4.18 -13.20 37.17
N ILE A 504 4.08 -11.91 36.87
CA ILE A 504 2.95 -11.32 36.15
C ILE A 504 2.87 -11.90 34.72
N ILE A 505 3.99 -11.93 34.02
CA ILE A 505 4.08 -12.44 32.65
C ILE A 505 3.68 -13.93 32.59
N GLU A 506 4.13 -14.74 33.54
CA GLU A 506 3.73 -16.16 33.63
C GLU A 506 2.24 -16.34 33.81
N ASP A 507 1.61 -15.55 34.69
CA ASP A 507 0.16 -15.60 34.89
C ASP A 507 -0.62 -15.09 33.68
N VAL A 508 -0.15 -14.02 33.03
CA VAL A 508 -0.75 -13.54 31.77
C VAL A 508 -0.66 -14.61 30.68
N LYS A 509 0.44 -15.34 30.60
CA LYS A 509 0.59 -16.44 29.63
C LYS A 509 -0.44 -17.56 29.86
N LYS A 510 -0.85 -17.80 31.09
CA LYS A 510 -1.80 -18.86 31.43
C LYS A 510 -3.27 -18.42 31.37
N TYR A 511 -3.54 -17.19 31.78
CA TYR A 511 -4.92 -16.73 32.09
C TYR A 511 -5.31 -15.44 31.34
N GLY A 512 -4.36 -14.85 30.55
CA GLY A 512 -4.55 -13.60 29.85
C GLY A 512 -4.37 -12.36 30.73
N SER A 513 -4.33 -11.19 30.10
CA SER A 513 -4.10 -9.89 30.77
C SER A 513 -5.21 -9.47 31.74
N ASP A 514 -6.33 -10.18 31.79
CA ASP A 514 -7.43 -9.97 32.76
C ASP A 514 -6.98 -10.20 34.20
N VAL A 515 -5.90 -10.97 34.43
CA VAL A 515 -5.33 -11.18 35.78
C VAL A 515 -4.85 -9.88 36.45
N TRP A 516 -4.42 -8.90 35.63
CA TRP A 516 -4.01 -7.59 36.12
C TRP A 516 -5.18 -6.60 36.21
N ILE A 517 -6.02 -6.55 35.18
CA ILE A 517 -7.08 -5.53 35.08
C ILE A 517 -8.30 -5.87 35.91
N ALA A 518 -8.69 -7.15 35.93
CA ALA A 518 -9.91 -7.61 36.61
C ALA A 518 -9.65 -8.55 37.80
N GLY A 519 -8.39 -8.87 38.06
CA GLY A 519 -7.93 -9.69 39.17
C GLY A 519 -7.43 -8.85 40.34
N ASP A 520 -6.67 -9.52 41.24
CA ASP A 520 -5.92 -8.87 42.31
C ASP A 520 -4.44 -8.77 41.93
N PRO A 521 -3.96 -7.60 41.43
CA PRO A 521 -2.56 -7.42 41.08
C PRO A 521 -1.61 -7.42 42.30
N TYR A 522 -2.09 -7.06 43.51
CA TYR A 522 -1.22 -6.96 44.68
C TYR A 522 -0.62 -8.31 45.11
N LYS A 523 -1.22 -9.44 44.74
CA LYS A 523 -0.66 -10.78 44.96
C LYS A 523 0.77 -10.97 44.40
N TYR A 524 1.16 -10.20 43.38
CA TYR A 524 2.48 -10.31 42.74
C TYR A 524 3.60 -9.68 43.55
N LEU A 525 3.26 -8.77 44.49
CA LEU A 525 4.22 -8.16 45.41
C LEU A 525 4.82 -9.16 46.39
N GLY A 526 4.07 -10.26 46.72
CA GLY A 526 4.51 -11.28 47.65
C GLY A 526 4.74 -10.72 49.07
N ASP A 527 5.68 -11.34 49.77
CA ASP A 527 6.06 -10.92 51.15
C ASP A 527 7.17 -9.83 51.14
N ASP A 528 7.74 -9.51 49.98
CA ASP A 528 8.87 -8.58 49.83
C ASP A 528 8.43 -7.11 49.87
N TYR A 529 7.17 -6.83 49.57
CA TYR A 529 6.63 -5.46 49.47
C TYR A 529 5.27 -5.33 50.14
N ASP A 530 5.07 -4.27 50.95
CA ASP A 530 3.76 -3.96 51.55
C ASP A 530 2.80 -3.40 50.46
N PRO A 531 1.69 -4.09 50.18
CA PRO A 531 0.69 -3.60 49.18
C PRO A 531 0.17 -2.18 49.45
N ASN A 532 0.15 -1.77 50.74
CA ASN A 532 -0.31 -0.41 51.11
C ASN A 532 0.60 0.72 50.65
N ASP A 533 1.88 0.42 50.45
CA ASP A 533 2.85 1.42 49.96
C ASP A 533 2.81 1.62 48.42
N TYR A 534 2.05 0.81 47.69
CA TYR A 534 2.02 0.84 46.21
C TYR A 534 0.64 1.15 45.66
N GLU A 535 0.63 1.79 44.50
CA GLU A 535 -0.52 1.97 43.60
C GLU A 535 -0.28 1.25 42.28
N VAL A 536 -1.36 0.73 41.68
CA VAL A 536 -1.32 -0.04 40.41
C VAL A 536 -1.59 0.88 39.25
N VAL A 537 -0.78 0.80 38.19
CA VAL A 537 -1.05 1.48 36.94
C VAL A 537 -2.22 0.80 36.25
N LYS A 538 -3.22 1.61 35.81
CA LYS A 538 -4.46 1.13 35.18
C LYS A 538 -4.45 1.32 33.64
N ASP A 539 -3.46 2.04 33.11
CA ASP A 539 -3.33 2.28 31.69
C ASP A 539 -2.97 1.00 30.93
N ILE A 540 -3.35 0.95 29.66
CA ILE A 540 -2.93 -0.09 28.72
C ILE A 540 -1.84 0.45 27.79
N LEU A 541 -1.11 -0.45 27.14
CA LEU A 541 -0.15 -0.12 26.10
C LEU A 541 -0.85 0.42 24.84
N ASP A 542 -0.13 1.25 24.11
CA ASP A 542 -0.46 1.64 22.75
C ASP A 542 -0.54 0.39 21.86
N VAL A 543 -1.61 0.24 21.10
CA VAL A 543 -1.80 -0.89 20.18
C VAL A 543 -0.68 -1.02 19.13
N TRP A 544 0.01 0.07 18.81
CA TRP A 544 1.19 0.03 17.96
C TRP A 544 2.37 -0.70 18.62
N PHE A 545 2.40 -0.78 19.94
CA PHE A 545 3.33 -1.63 20.67
C PHE A 545 2.95 -3.11 20.53
N ASP A 546 1.66 -3.44 20.56
CA ASP A 546 1.21 -4.82 20.35
C ASP A 546 1.61 -5.33 18.96
N SER A 547 1.31 -4.57 17.91
CA SER A 547 1.68 -4.93 16.52
C SER A 547 3.19 -4.87 16.29
N GLY A 548 3.88 -3.91 16.91
CA GLY A 548 5.34 -3.80 16.87
C GLY A 548 6.04 -5.04 17.40
N SER A 549 5.52 -5.64 18.47
CA SER A 549 6.05 -6.86 19.14
C SER A 549 5.86 -8.15 18.31
N THR A 550 5.17 -8.12 17.18
CA THR A 550 4.93 -9.32 16.34
C THR A 550 6.21 -10.01 15.91
N HIS A 551 7.30 -9.28 15.74
CA HIS A 551 8.60 -9.87 15.42
C HIS A 551 9.09 -10.85 16.51
N ALA A 552 8.70 -10.62 17.78
CA ALA A 552 9.06 -11.49 18.89
C ALA A 552 8.17 -12.74 18.94
N PHE A 553 6.84 -12.59 19.02
CA PHE A 553 5.95 -13.74 19.22
C PHE A 553 5.61 -14.49 17.91
N VAL A 554 5.85 -13.91 16.73
CA VAL A 554 5.66 -14.61 15.46
C VAL A 554 6.98 -15.10 14.87
N LEU A 555 7.95 -14.21 14.63
CA LEU A 555 9.17 -14.61 13.93
C LEU A 555 10.08 -15.48 14.80
N GLU A 556 10.31 -15.09 16.07
CA GLU A 556 11.21 -15.83 16.96
C GLU A 556 10.50 -17.03 17.61
N LYS A 557 9.38 -16.82 18.34
CA LYS A 557 8.76 -17.90 19.10
C LYS A 557 8.15 -19.01 18.23
N LYS A 558 7.67 -18.69 17.03
CA LYS A 558 7.25 -19.70 16.05
C LYS A 558 8.42 -20.27 15.24
N ASN A 559 9.66 -19.93 15.57
CA ASN A 559 10.89 -20.41 14.90
C ASN A 559 10.86 -20.25 13.37
N LEU A 560 10.40 -19.11 12.90
CA LEU A 560 10.37 -18.81 11.47
C LEU A 560 11.76 -18.38 10.97
N LYS A 561 12.04 -17.10 10.85
CA LYS A 561 13.32 -16.51 10.50
C LYS A 561 13.36 -15.08 11.04
N TRP A 562 14.38 -14.74 11.79
CA TRP A 562 14.57 -13.40 12.31
C TRP A 562 15.94 -12.84 11.88
N PRO A 563 16.06 -11.62 11.34
CA PRO A 563 14.95 -10.79 10.87
C PRO A 563 14.21 -11.41 9.69
N ALA A 564 12.95 -11.00 9.44
CA ALA A 564 12.20 -11.39 8.27
C ALA A 564 12.91 -10.95 6.98
N ASP A 565 12.71 -11.68 5.89
CA ASP A 565 13.27 -11.27 4.60
C ASP A 565 12.54 -10.05 4.04
N LEU A 566 11.22 -9.92 4.31
CA LEU A 566 10.39 -8.88 3.74
C LEU A 566 9.25 -8.45 4.66
N TYR A 567 9.01 -7.13 4.77
CA TYR A 567 7.75 -6.51 5.19
C TYR A 567 7.11 -5.83 3.97
N LEU A 568 5.80 -5.88 3.86
CA LEU A 568 5.05 -5.21 2.78
C LEU A 568 3.77 -4.62 3.35
N GLU A 569 3.64 -3.28 3.36
CA GLU A 569 2.43 -2.58 3.81
C GLU A 569 2.19 -1.30 3.00
N GLY A 570 1.07 -0.63 3.30
CA GLY A 570 0.74 0.67 2.74
C GLY A 570 1.67 1.80 3.20
N THR A 571 1.68 2.88 2.45
CA THR A 571 2.52 4.07 2.72
C THR A 571 2.21 4.74 4.06
N ASP A 572 1.00 4.57 4.61
CA ASP A 572 0.59 5.04 5.93
C ASP A 572 1.36 4.34 7.06
N GLN A 573 1.85 3.13 6.83
CA GLN A 573 2.56 2.32 7.84
C GLN A 573 3.97 2.83 8.17
N HIS A 574 4.47 3.86 7.51
CA HIS A 574 5.68 4.56 7.95
C HIS A 574 5.51 5.24 9.31
N ARG A 575 4.28 5.68 9.65
CA ARG A 575 3.92 6.20 10.97
C ARG A 575 3.34 5.13 11.91
N GLY A 576 3.12 3.92 11.44
CA GLY A 576 2.53 2.81 12.17
C GLY A 576 3.50 1.64 12.28
N PHE A 577 3.10 0.50 11.71
CA PHE A 577 3.75 -0.79 11.87
C PHE A 577 5.24 -0.83 11.52
N PHE A 578 5.68 -0.18 10.42
CA PHE A 578 7.10 -0.14 10.08
C PHE A 578 7.94 0.53 11.16
N GLN A 579 7.43 1.61 11.74
CA GLN A 579 8.15 2.39 12.74
C GLN A 579 8.10 1.74 14.13
N SER A 580 6.94 1.25 14.56
CA SER A 580 6.80 0.61 15.87
C SER A 580 7.64 -0.67 15.95
N SER A 581 7.54 -1.54 14.93
CA SER A 581 8.33 -2.76 14.84
C SER A 581 9.84 -2.49 14.78
N LEU A 582 10.26 -1.42 14.07
CA LEU A 582 11.65 -0.97 14.03
C LEU A 582 12.16 -0.53 15.39
N LEU A 583 11.42 0.35 16.08
CA LEU A 583 11.85 0.90 17.36
C LEU A 583 11.92 -0.19 18.44
N GLU A 584 10.95 -1.10 18.47
CA GLU A 584 10.96 -2.21 19.43
C GLU A 584 12.13 -3.17 19.17
N ALA A 585 12.34 -3.58 17.92
CA ALA A 585 13.45 -4.46 17.59
C ALA A 585 14.81 -3.79 17.82
N CYS A 586 14.97 -2.51 17.48
CA CYS A 586 16.21 -1.76 17.77
C CYS A 586 16.44 -1.57 19.26
N GLY A 587 15.38 -1.37 20.06
CA GLY A 587 15.49 -1.21 21.51
C GLY A 587 15.79 -2.50 22.27
N THR A 588 15.46 -3.66 21.72
CA THR A 588 15.59 -4.95 22.39
C THR A 588 16.61 -5.89 21.73
N ARG A 589 16.98 -5.65 20.45
CA ARG A 589 17.88 -6.52 19.64
C ARG A 589 18.91 -5.73 18.82
N ASP A 590 18.98 -4.41 18.95
CA ASP A 590 19.93 -3.50 18.30
C ASP A 590 19.90 -3.49 16.74
N THR A 591 18.87 -4.02 16.12
CA THR A 591 18.72 -4.06 14.65
C THR A 591 17.26 -4.13 14.22
N ALA A 592 16.98 -3.84 12.93
CA ALA A 592 15.64 -3.93 12.36
C ALA A 592 15.12 -5.39 12.32
N PRO A 593 13.81 -5.61 12.44
CA PRO A 593 13.21 -6.94 12.35
C PRO A 593 13.02 -7.42 10.91
N TYR A 594 13.46 -6.66 9.93
CA TYR A 594 13.31 -6.91 8.50
C TYR A 594 14.56 -6.54 7.70
N LYS A 595 14.81 -7.27 6.59
CA LYS A 595 15.90 -6.99 5.65
C LYS A 595 15.48 -6.06 4.52
N ALA A 596 14.23 -6.19 4.09
CA ALA A 596 13.65 -5.36 3.04
C ALA A 596 12.24 -4.91 3.42
N VAL A 597 11.85 -3.74 2.93
CA VAL A 597 10.50 -3.18 3.09
C VAL A 597 9.97 -2.75 1.74
N ILE A 598 8.80 -3.25 1.38
CA ILE A 598 8.03 -2.77 0.23
C ILE A 598 6.89 -1.89 0.74
N THR A 599 6.75 -0.72 0.13
CA THR A 599 5.66 0.20 0.42
C THR A 599 4.76 0.33 -0.79
N HIS A 600 3.46 0.09 -0.63
CA HIS A 600 2.49 0.35 -1.68
C HIS A 600 1.68 1.62 -1.42
N GLY A 601 1.23 2.27 -2.52
CA GLY A 601 0.35 3.45 -2.46
C GLY A 601 -1.07 3.12 -1.99
N PHE A 602 -1.90 4.16 -1.93
CA PHE A 602 -3.34 4.01 -1.62
C PHE A 602 -4.12 3.49 -2.82
N VAL A 603 -5.27 2.88 -2.55
CA VAL A 603 -6.24 2.55 -3.59
C VAL A 603 -7.29 3.65 -3.64
N LEU A 604 -7.36 4.33 -4.79
CA LEU A 604 -8.19 5.48 -5.07
C LEU A 604 -9.32 5.12 -6.04
N ASP A 605 -10.35 5.95 -6.13
CA ASP A 605 -11.38 5.81 -7.15
C ASP A 605 -10.82 6.13 -8.57
N SER A 606 -11.63 5.94 -9.60
CA SER A 606 -11.23 6.24 -11.00
C SER A 606 -10.75 7.68 -11.22
N ASN A 607 -11.22 8.61 -10.39
CA ASN A 607 -10.86 10.03 -10.45
C ASN A 607 -9.64 10.41 -9.59
N GLY A 608 -8.99 9.43 -8.95
CA GLY A 608 -7.84 9.65 -8.09
C GLY A 608 -8.20 10.22 -6.70
N ARG A 609 -9.44 10.03 -6.23
CA ARG A 609 -9.88 10.49 -4.91
C ARG A 609 -9.92 9.34 -3.92
N LYS A 610 -9.63 9.63 -2.65
CA LYS A 610 -9.76 8.66 -1.57
C LYS A 610 -11.20 8.15 -1.47
N MET A 611 -11.37 6.84 -1.41
CA MET A 611 -12.68 6.22 -1.26
C MET A 611 -13.24 6.43 0.14
N SER A 612 -14.49 6.89 0.23
CA SER A 612 -15.20 7.05 1.50
C SER A 612 -16.71 6.84 1.34
N LYS A 613 -17.36 6.36 2.41
CA LYS A 613 -18.82 6.16 2.42
C LYS A 613 -19.57 7.48 2.23
N SER A 614 -19.04 8.59 2.72
CA SER A 614 -19.64 9.91 2.60
C SER A 614 -19.63 10.44 1.17
N LEU A 615 -18.66 10.05 0.34
CA LEU A 615 -18.60 10.43 -1.08
C LEU A 615 -19.34 9.42 -1.98
N GLY A 616 -19.79 8.28 -1.46
CA GLY A 616 -20.46 7.24 -2.22
C GLY A 616 -19.59 6.57 -3.30
N ASN A 617 -18.27 6.71 -3.24
CA ASN A 617 -17.32 6.24 -4.23
C ASN A 617 -16.58 4.95 -3.78
N VAL A 618 -17.10 4.26 -2.78
CA VAL A 618 -16.47 3.04 -2.25
C VAL A 618 -16.69 1.89 -3.21
N VAL A 619 -15.59 1.31 -3.68
CA VAL A 619 -15.58 0.04 -4.42
C VAL A 619 -15.17 -1.06 -3.45
N SER A 620 -16.03 -2.07 -3.23
CA SER A 620 -15.69 -3.18 -2.35
C SER A 620 -15.04 -4.34 -3.11
N PRO A 621 -14.08 -5.05 -2.49
CA PRO A 621 -13.51 -6.26 -3.09
C PRO A 621 -14.57 -7.31 -3.41
N GLU A 622 -15.58 -7.46 -2.57
CA GLU A 622 -16.66 -8.42 -2.74
C GLU A 622 -17.51 -8.16 -4.00
N ASP A 623 -17.80 -6.88 -4.30
CA ASP A 623 -18.56 -6.50 -5.48
C ASP A 623 -17.78 -6.81 -6.77
N ILE A 624 -16.49 -6.55 -6.78
CA ILE A 624 -15.61 -6.91 -7.90
C ILE A 624 -15.59 -8.43 -8.10
N ILE A 625 -15.44 -9.18 -7.01
CA ILE A 625 -15.39 -10.65 -7.06
C ILE A 625 -16.72 -11.23 -7.54
N LYS A 626 -17.85 -10.69 -7.12
CA LYS A 626 -19.18 -11.11 -7.60
C LYS A 626 -19.38 -10.82 -9.10
N ARG A 627 -18.82 -9.74 -9.61
CA ARG A 627 -18.92 -9.34 -11.02
C ARG A 627 -17.92 -10.06 -11.91
N SER A 628 -16.66 -10.06 -11.55
CA SER A 628 -15.53 -10.40 -12.43
C SER A 628 -14.69 -11.57 -11.93
N GLY A 629 -14.79 -11.95 -10.64
CA GLY A 629 -13.98 -12.98 -10.01
C GLY A 629 -12.71 -12.47 -9.35
N ALA A 630 -12.12 -13.31 -8.51
CA ALA A 630 -10.90 -13.00 -7.79
C ALA A 630 -9.66 -12.97 -8.69
N ASP A 631 -9.58 -13.85 -9.72
CA ASP A 631 -8.46 -13.84 -10.68
C ASP A 631 -8.35 -12.51 -11.42
N VAL A 632 -9.47 -11.83 -11.74
CA VAL A 632 -9.46 -10.50 -12.37
C VAL A 632 -8.97 -9.42 -11.39
N LEU A 633 -9.40 -9.50 -10.12
CA LEU A 633 -8.90 -8.58 -9.08
C LEU A 633 -7.39 -8.75 -8.84
N ARG A 634 -6.90 -9.99 -8.82
CA ARG A 634 -5.47 -10.30 -8.72
C ARG A 634 -4.69 -9.83 -9.95
N LEU A 635 -5.28 -9.96 -11.14
CA LEU A 635 -4.69 -9.44 -12.38
C LEU A 635 -4.53 -7.92 -12.33
N TRP A 636 -5.55 -7.19 -11.81
CA TRP A 636 -5.46 -5.76 -11.57
C TRP A 636 -4.27 -5.41 -10.66
N ALA A 637 -4.16 -6.06 -9.51
CA ALA A 637 -3.07 -5.82 -8.55
C ALA A 637 -1.69 -6.11 -9.16
N ALA A 638 -1.59 -7.15 -10.00
CA ALA A 638 -0.33 -7.53 -10.64
C ALA A 638 0.08 -6.60 -11.80
N LEU A 639 -0.87 -5.99 -12.50
CA LEU A 639 -0.61 -5.09 -13.62
C LEU A 639 -0.43 -3.63 -13.20
N THR A 640 -0.85 -3.26 -12.00
CA THR A 640 -0.74 -1.89 -11.50
C THR A 640 0.62 -1.67 -10.86
N ASP A 641 1.21 -0.51 -11.08
CA ASP A 641 2.39 -0.09 -10.34
C ASP A 641 1.97 0.25 -8.90
N TYR A 642 2.27 -0.65 -7.99
CA TYR A 642 1.88 -0.52 -6.59
C TYR A 642 2.79 0.42 -5.79
N SER A 643 3.93 0.86 -6.35
CA SER A 643 4.78 1.87 -5.70
C SER A 643 4.13 3.26 -5.65
N GLU A 644 3.13 3.49 -6.48
CA GLU A 644 2.33 4.70 -6.58
C GLU A 644 0.88 4.44 -6.13
N ASP A 645 0.08 5.52 -6.03
CA ASP A 645 -1.35 5.37 -5.76
C ASP A 645 -2.08 4.66 -6.91
N MET A 646 -2.83 3.64 -6.57
CA MET A 646 -3.50 2.75 -7.51
C MET A 646 -4.95 3.19 -7.73
N ARG A 647 -5.40 3.21 -8.99
CA ARG A 647 -6.79 3.55 -9.32
C ARG A 647 -7.60 2.32 -9.66
N ILE A 648 -8.86 2.34 -9.25
CA ILE A 648 -9.84 1.30 -9.60
C ILE A 648 -11.21 1.91 -9.89
N GLY A 649 -11.95 1.31 -10.84
CA GLY A 649 -13.29 1.74 -11.24
C GLY A 649 -13.79 0.89 -12.40
N ASP A 650 -15.03 1.12 -12.83
CA ASP A 650 -15.72 0.26 -13.79
C ASP A 650 -15.01 0.14 -15.14
N GLU A 651 -14.54 1.25 -15.72
CA GLU A 651 -13.82 1.25 -16.99
C GLU A 651 -12.50 0.45 -16.91
N ILE A 652 -11.77 0.60 -15.79
CA ILE A 652 -10.54 -0.16 -15.56
C ILE A 652 -10.86 -1.66 -15.46
N LEU A 653 -11.93 -2.02 -14.77
CA LEU A 653 -12.37 -3.41 -14.62
C LEU A 653 -12.83 -4.01 -15.96
N ASP A 654 -13.47 -3.25 -16.82
CA ASP A 654 -13.90 -3.71 -18.15
C ASP A 654 -12.69 -3.97 -19.05
N ASN A 655 -11.68 -3.10 -19.04
CA ASN A 655 -10.41 -3.31 -19.73
C ASN A 655 -9.66 -4.55 -19.21
N LEU A 656 -9.67 -4.78 -17.89
CA LEU A 656 -9.07 -5.97 -17.28
C LEU A 656 -9.80 -7.27 -17.67
N ASN A 657 -11.11 -7.24 -17.77
CA ASN A 657 -11.89 -8.37 -18.28
C ASN A 657 -11.52 -8.70 -19.73
N ASP A 658 -11.22 -7.70 -20.58
CA ASP A 658 -10.71 -7.93 -21.93
C ASP A 658 -9.28 -8.52 -21.91
N TYR A 659 -8.40 -8.02 -21.04
CA TYR A 659 -7.05 -8.56 -20.83
C TYR A 659 -7.10 -10.01 -20.38
N TYR A 660 -7.92 -10.32 -19.39
CA TYR A 660 -8.17 -11.69 -18.94
C TYR A 660 -8.65 -12.59 -20.08
N ARG A 661 -9.61 -12.13 -20.90
CA ARG A 661 -10.13 -12.86 -22.05
C ARG A 661 -9.04 -13.17 -23.07
N ARG A 662 -8.13 -12.24 -23.35
CA ARG A 662 -7.00 -12.43 -24.28
C ARG A 662 -6.01 -13.48 -23.75
N ILE A 663 -5.65 -13.41 -22.47
CA ILE A 663 -4.82 -14.45 -21.83
C ILE A 663 -5.50 -15.81 -21.94
N ARG A 664 -6.79 -15.88 -21.64
CA ARG A 664 -7.56 -17.12 -21.75
C ARG A 664 -7.60 -17.68 -23.18
N ASN A 665 -7.72 -16.82 -24.17
CA ASN A 665 -7.64 -17.21 -25.59
C ASN A 665 -6.29 -17.79 -25.97
N THR A 666 -5.19 -17.26 -25.42
CA THR A 666 -3.85 -17.82 -25.61
C THR A 666 -3.79 -19.29 -25.17
N PHE A 667 -4.26 -19.58 -23.93
CA PHE A 667 -4.31 -20.95 -23.43
C PHE A 667 -5.29 -21.84 -24.22
N ARG A 668 -6.43 -21.29 -24.65
CA ARG A 668 -7.38 -22.02 -25.49
C ARG A 668 -6.77 -22.44 -26.83
N PHE A 669 -6.01 -21.57 -27.47
CA PHE A 669 -5.28 -21.91 -28.70
C PHE A 669 -4.25 -23.02 -28.46
N ILE A 670 -3.46 -22.88 -27.40
CA ILE A 670 -2.44 -23.86 -27.05
C ILE A 670 -3.07 -25.25 -26.80
N LEU A 671 -4.01 -25.33 -25.84
CA LEU A 671 -4.69 -26.58 -25.46
C LEU A 671 -5.39 -27.23 -26.64
N GLY A 672 -6.04 -26.42 -27.50
CA GLY A 672 -6.75 -26.94 -28.67
C GLY A 672 -5.85 -27.59 -29.71
N ASN A 673 -4.58 -27.23 -29.76
CA ASN A 673 -3.61 -27.73 -30.75
C ASN A 673 -2.66 -28.80 -30.20
N ILE A 674 -2.32 -28.75 -28.89
CA ILE A 674 -1.49 -29.83 -28.30
C ILE A 674 -2.29 -31.08 -27.97
N GLY A 675 -3.59 -30.96 -27.75
CA GLY A 675 -4.50 -32.03 -27.33
C GLY A 675 -4.52 -32.26 -25.80
N GLU A 676 -5.51 -32.97 -25.32
CA GLU A 676 -5.75 -33.15 -23.86
C GLU A 676 -5.35 -34.53 -23.35
N GLN A 677 -4.89 -35.44 -24.19
CA GLN A 677 -4.73 -36.86 -23.86
C GLN A 677 -3.32 -37.41 -23.88
N SER A 678 -2.35 -36.74 -24.51
CA SER A 678 -0.98 -37.22 -24.61
C SER A 678 0.01 -36.09 -24.82
N LEU A 679 1.23 -36.30 -24.28
CA LEU A 679 2.36 -35.39 -24.53
C LEU A 679 2.68 -35.35 -26.03
N PRO A 680 2.89 -34.17 -26.63
CA PRO A 680 3.34 -34.05 -28.00
C PRO A 680 4.71 -34.69 -28.16
N LYS A 681 4.97 -35.28 -29.35
CA LYS A 681 6.31 -35.73 -29.68
C LYS A 681 7.22 -34.54 -29.91
N CYS A 682 7.97 -34.15 -28.89
CA CYS A 682 8.90 -33.03 -28.96
C CYS A 682 10.03 -33.31 -29.95
N ILE A 683 10.39 -32.27 -30.70
CA ILE A 683 11.49 -32.27 -31.66
C ILE A 683 12.72 -31.61 -31.00
N ASP A 684 13.92 -32.14 -31.36
CA ASP A 684 15.18 -31.55 -30.89
C ASP A 684 15.34 -30.10 -31.36
N TYR A 685 16.00 -29.26 -30.54
CA TYR A 685 16.22 -27.84 -30.82
C TYR A 685 16.87 -27.60 -32.21
N ASN A 686 17.83 -28.43 -32.59
CA ASN A 686 18.56 -28.27 -33.86
C ASN A 686 17.64 -28.47 -35.06
N ASP A 687 16.60 -29.27 -34.93
CA ASP A 687 15.64 -29.62 -35.94
C ASP A 687 14.45 -28.63 -36.09
N LEU A 688 14.36 -27.66 -35.18
CA LEU A 688 13.33 -26.61 -35.19
C LEU A 688 13.58 -25.58 -36.31
N GLU A 689 12.49 -25.03 -36.83
CA GLU A 689 12.56 -23.90 -37.75
C GLU A 689 13.03 -22.61 -37.02
N GLU A 690 13.56 -21.64 -37.75
CA GLU A 690 14.11 -20.43 -37.17
C GLU A 690 13.08 -19.62 -36.35
N ILE A 691 11.83 -19.54 -36.82
CA ILE A 691 10.74 -18.88 -36.09
C ILE A 691 10.43 -19.60 -34.75
N ASP A 692 10.57 -20.90 -34.69
CA ASP A 692 10.37 -21.70 -33.48
C ASP A 692 11.50 -21.44 -32.47
N LYS A 693 12.74 -21.38 -32.95
CA LYS A 693 13.91 -20.99 -32.16
C LYS A 693 13.77 -19.55 -31.63
N TYR A 694 13.25 -18.65 -32.46
CA TYR A 694 12.94 -17.28 -32.01
C TYR A 694 11.98 -17.25 -30.82
N ILE A 695 10.89 -18.05 -30.82
CA ILE A 695 9.97 -18.10 -29.66
C ILE A 695 10.67 -18.68 -28.43
N LEU A 696 11.54 -19.68 -28.58
CA LEU A 696 12.33 -20.18 -27.44
C LEU A 696 13.30 -19.12 -26.90
N ALA A 697 13.92 -18.32 -27.76
CA ALA A 697 14.75 -17.19 -27.34
C ALA A 697 13.92 -16.11 -26.62
N ARG A 698 12.67 -15.90 -27.00
CA ARG A 698 11.73 -15.04 -26.28
C ARG A 698 11.40 -15.60 -24.89
N ILE A 699 11.15 -16.90 -24.77
CA ILE A 699 10.93 -17.57 -23.47
C ILE A 699 12.16 -17.37 -22.57
N TYR A 700 13.37 -17.58 -23.07
CA TYR A 700 14.60 -17.34 -22.33
C TYR A 700 14.72 -15.90 -21.84
N ASN A 701 14.41 -14.93 -22.68
CA ASN A 701 14.42 -13.52 -22.30
C ASN A 701 13.37 -13.19 -21.23
N PHE A 702 12.16 -13.79 -21.30
CA PHE A 702 11.14 -13.64 -20.26
C PHE A 702 11.56 -14.29 -18.95
N HIS A 703 12.24 -15.44 -18.98
CA HIS A 703 12.81 -16.03 -17.78
C HIS A 703 13.79 -15.05 -17.09
N LYS A 704 14.69 -14.42 -17.85
CA LYS A 704 15.61 -13.42 -17.31
C LYS A 704 14.87 -12.19 -16.74
N LYS A 705 13.91 -11.62 -17.47
CA LYS A 705 13.07 -10.52 -16.97
C LYS A 705 12.32 -10.88 -15.69
N ARG A 706 11.86 -12.14 -15.57
CA ARG A 706 11.21 -12.63 -14.37
C ARG A 706 12.17 -12.65 -13.18
N SER A 707 13.39 -13.13 -13.38
CA SER A 707 14.42 -13.13 -12.34
C SER A 707 14.78 -11.72 -11.87
N GLU A 708 14.88 -10.77 -12.80
CA GLU A 708 15.07 -9.35 -12.49
C GLU A 708 13.87 -8.79 -11.69
N ALA A 709 12.63 -9.07 -12.12
CA ALA A 709 11.43 -8.63 -11.44
C ALA A 709 11.30 -9.21 -10.01
N ILE A 710 11.76 -10.42 -9.77
CA ILE A 710 11.80 -11.04 -8.44
C ILE A 710 12.84 -10.33 -7.57
N SER A 711 14.05 -10.08 -8.09
CA SER A 711 15.11 -9.38 -7.38
C SER A 711 14.69 -7.99 -6.90
N ASP A 712 13.96 -7.26 -7.74
CA ASP A 712 13.58 -5.88 -7.51
C ASP A 712 12.13 -5.71 -7.03
N PHE A 713 11.41 -6.83 -6.95
CA PHE A 713 9.97 -6.85 -6.65
C PHE A 713 9.13 -5.98 -7.61
N SER A 714 9.56 -5.83 -8.87
CA SER A 714 8.89 -5.03 -9.91
C SER A 714 7.94 -5.87 -10.77
N PHE A 715 7.07 -6.64 -10.13
CA PHE A 715 6.20 -7.62 -10.78
C PHE A 715 5.29 -7.03 -11.86
N HIS A 716 4.80 -5.80 -11.68
CA HIS A 716 3.92 -5.14 -12.64
C HIS A 716 4.58 -4.99 -14.02
N ASN A 717 5.87 -4.70 -14.09
CA ASN A 717 6.61 -4.60 -15.35
C ASN A 717 6.70 -5.95 -16.06
N PHE A 718 6.94 -7.02 -15.31
CA PHE A 718 6.98 -8.38 -15.86
C PHE A 718 5.60 -8.78 -16.41
N TYR A 719 4.54 -8.60 -15.64
CA TYR A 719 3.19 -9.03 -16.05
C TYR A 719 2.62 -8.20 -17.20
N LYS A 720 2.91 -6.89 -17.28
CA LYS A 720 2.59 -6.06 -18.46
C LYS A 720 3.29 -6.60 -19.70
N ALA A 721 4.59 -6.83 -19.63
CA ALA A 721 5.35 -7.38 -20.75
C ALA A 721 4.84 -8.79 -21.12
N LEU A 722 4.49 -9.62 -20.15
CA LEU A 722 3.96 -10.97 -20.38
C LEU A 722 2.59 -10.93 -21.08
N PHE A 723 1.74 -9.99 -20.72
CA PHE A 723 0.46 -9.77 -21.40
C PHE A 723 0.67 -9.33 -22.87
N GLU A 724 1.60 -8.42 -23.11
CA GLU A 724 1.96 -8.00 -24.48
C GLU A 724 2.51 -9.17 -25.28
N PHE A 725 3.36 -10.00 -24.70
CA PHE A 725 3.85 -11.22 -25.34
C PHE A 725 2.70 -12.14 -25.75
N CYS A 726 1.74 -12.40 -24.87
CA CYS A 726 0.59 -13.25 -25.18
C CYS A 726 -0.29 -12.67 -26.29
N SER A 727 -0.55 -11.35 -26.26
CA SER A 727 -1.48 -10.70 -27.20
C SER A 727 -0.85 -10.36 -28.55
N VAL A 728 0.38 -9.89 -28.57
CA VAL A 728 1.08 -9.40 -29.77
C VAL A 728 1.99 -10.47 -30.35
N ASP A 729 2.97 -10.94 -29.58
CA ASP A 729 3.97 -11.88 -30.10
C ASP A 729 3.40 -13.30 -30.33
N LEU A 730 2.50 -13.76 -29.46
CA LEU A 730 1.90 -15.07 -29.64
C LEU A 730 0.64 -15.00 -30.49
N SER A 731 -0.43 -14.31 -30.04
CA SER A 731 -1.73 -14.38 -30.70
C SER A 731 -1.74 -13.74 -32.10
N ALA A 732 -1.23 -12.52 -32.23
CA ALA A 732 -1.27 -11.77 -33.50
C ALA A 732 -0.09 -12.11 -34.44
N PHE A 733 0.91 -12.83 -33.96
CA PHE A 733 2.08 -13.15 -34.76
C PHE A 733 2.32 -14.66 -34.84
N TYR A 734 2.89 -15.30 -33.82
CA TYR A 734 3.33 -16.71 -33.92
C TYR A 734 2.19 -17.70 -34.16
N PHE A 735 1.07 -17.55 -33.42
CA PHE A 735 -0.07 -18.47 -33.60
C PHE A 735 -0.73 -18.30 -34.96
N ASP A 736 -0.82 -17.06 -35.44
CA ASP A 736 -1.40 -16.77 -36.76
C ASP A 736 -0.59 -17.44 -37.87
N ILE A 737 0.72 -17.28 -37.86
CA ILE A 737 1.65 -17.92 -38.80
C ILE A 737 1.58 -19.45 -38.71
N SER A 738 1.47 -19.99 -37.48
CA SER A 738 1.52 -21.43 -37.23
C SER A 738 0.26 -22.17 -37.67
N LYS A 739 -0.87 -21.49 -37.97
CA LYS A 739 -2.16 -22.12 -38.33
C LYS A 739 -2.04 -23.04 -39.52
N ASP A 740 -1.33 -22.67 -40.56
CA ASP A 740 -1.19 -23.50 -41.75
C ASP A 740 -0.46 -24.83 -41.41
N ALA A 741 0.64 -24.77 -40.68
CA ALA A 741 1.38 -25.95 -40.23
C ALA A 741 0.54 -26.82 -39.29
N LEU A 742 -0.16 -26.20 -38.32
CA LEU A 742 -0.96 -26.95 -37.34
C LEU A 742 -2.20 -27.60 -37.95
N TYR A 743 -2.83 -26.97 -38.96
CA TYR A 743 -4.11 -27.42 -39.48
C TYR A 743 -3.98 -28.20 -40.80
N CYS A 744 -3.00 -27.83 -41.64
CA CYS A 744 -2.89 -28.37 -43.00
C CYS A 744 -1.78 -29.41 -43.18
N GLU A 745 -0.77 -29.42 -42.29
CA GLU A 745 0.30 -30.45 -42.39
C GLU A 745 -0.20 -31.83 -41.92
N GLY A 746 0.49 -32.91 -42.30
CA GLY A 746 0.20 -34.25 -41.86
C GLY A 746 0.42 -34.43 -40.36
N LYS A 747 -0.35 -35.34 -39.73
CA LYS A 747 -0.33 -35.56 -38.26
C LYS A 747 1.09 -35.77 -37.70
N ASN A 748 1.94 -36.44 -38.44
CA ASN A 748 3.32 -36.78 -38.03
C ASN A 748 4.38 -35.93 -38.77
N SER A 749 4.01 -34.87 -39.46
CA SER A 749 4.99 -34.03 -40.16
C SER A 749 5.95 -33.35 -39.19
N LYS A 750 7.23 -33.23 -39.56
CA LYS A 750 8.25 -32.56 -38.73
C LYS A 750 7.84 -31.15 -38.41
N LYS A 751 7.30 -30.42 -39.42
CA LYS A 751 6.86 -29.03 -39.26
C LYS A 751 5.72 -28.89 -38.22
N ARG A 752 4.69 -29.74 -38.28
CA ARG A 752 3.60 -29.75 -37.32
C ARG A 752 4.09 -30.09 -35.90
N ASN A 753 4.95 -31.12 -35.79
CA ASN A 753 5.53 -31.52 -34.51
C ASN A 753 6.44 -30.43 -33.91
N ALA A 754 7.13 -29.62 -34.73
CA ALA A 754 7.90 -28.47 -34.30
C ALA A 754 6.97 -27.43 -33.64
N LYS A 755 5.86 -27.07 -34.31
CA LYS A 755 4.88 -26.12 -33.75
C LYS A 755 4.26 -26.63 -32.44
N THR A 756 3.85 -27.92 -32.38
CA THR A 756 3.31 -28.51 -31.14
C THR A 756 4.35 -28.56 -30.01
N THR A 757 5.64 -28.75 -30.33
CA THR A 757 6.73 -28.66 -29.35
C THR A 757 6.81 -27.26 -28.73
N ILE A 758 6.76 -26.20 -29.54
CA ILE A 758 6.77 -24.84 -29.03
C ILE A 758 5.53 -24.52 -28.21
N LEU A 759 4.36 -24.96 -28.68
CA LEU A 759 3.12 -24.81 -27.91
C LEU A 759 3.17 -25.49 -26.55
N PHE A 760 3.85 -26.67 -26.47
CA PHE A 760 4.07 -27.34 -25.20
C PHE A 760 4.99 -26.55 -24.24
N TYR A 761 6.10 -26.01 -24.73
CA TYR A 761 6.97 -25.14 -23.91
C TYR A 761 6.24 -23.88 -23.48
N LEU A 762 5.51 -23.23 -24.40
CA LEU A 762 4.68 -22.07 -24.05
C LEU A 762 3.66 -22.41 -22.96
N TYR A 763 2.96 -23.53 -23.07
CA TYR A 763 2.04 -24.01 -22.05
C TYR A 763 2.73 -24.11 -20.69
N ASP A 764 3.87 -24.78 -20.65
CA ASP A 764 4.57 -25.10 -19.42
C ASP A 764 5.09 -23.85 -18.70
N PHE A 765 5.69 -22.92 -19.45
CA PHE A 765 6.21 -21.65 -18.89
C PHE A 765 5.08 -20.69 -18.54
N LEU A 766 4.11 -20.48 -19.42
CA LEU A 766 3.01 -19.55 -19.16
C LEU A 766 2.15 -20.01 -17.98
N ALA A 767 1.88 -21.31 -17.83
CA ALA A 767 1.15 -21.83 -16.66
C ALA A 767 1.89 -21.53 -15.36
N SER A 768 3.23 -21.68 -15.34
CA SER A 768 4.05 -21.35 -14.18
C SER A 768 4.08 -19.84 -13.91
N TRP A 769 4.20 -19.02 -14.94
CA TRP A 769 4.30 -17.56 -14.81
C TRP A 769 2.98 -16.90 -14.38
N TYR A 770 1.84 -17.42 -14.84
CA TYR A 770 0.53 -16.89 -14.48
C TYR A 770 -0.04 -17.49 -13.20
N SER A 771 0.44 -18.64 -12.71
CA SER A 771 -0.13 -19.29 -11.51
C SER A 771 -0.11 -18.43 -10.24
N PRO A 772 0.85 -17.50 -10.01
CA PRO A 772 0.79 -16.61 -8.85
C PRO A 772 -0.36 -15.59 -8.90
N ILE A 773 -0.83 -15.22 -10.09
CA ILE A 773 -1.84 -14.16 -10.26
C ILE A 773 -3.21 -14.69 -10.71
N LEU A 774 -3.25 -15.67 -11.61
CA LEU A 774 -4.47 -16.30 -12.13
C LEU A 774 -4.65 -17.71 -11.53
N CYS A 775 -4.77 -17.75 -10.20
CA CYS A 775 -4.70 -18.97 -9.42
C CYS A 775 -5.70 -20.05 -9.84
N HIS A 776 -6.98 -19.63 -10.02
CA HIS A 776 -8.03 -20.52 -10.47
C HIS A 776 -7.85 -20.91 -11.94
N THR A 777 -7.59 -19.94 -12.80
CA THR A 777 -7.50 -20.16 -14.26
C THR A 777 -6.36 -21.12 -14.59
N MET A 778 -5.21 -20.99 -13.92
CA MET A 778 -4.09 -21.91 -14.15
C MET A 778 -4.37 -23.29 -13.58
N GLU A 779 -5.12 -23.41 -12.50
CA GLU A 779 -5.59 -24.72 -12.02
C GLU A 779 -6.56 -25.38 -13.01
N GLU A 780 -7.48 -24.61 -13.61
CA GLU A 780 -8.38 -25.10 -14.67
C GLU A 780 -7.59 -25.58 -15.90
N VAL A 781 -6.63 -24.77 -16.36
CA VAL A 781 -5.73 -25.11 -17.48
C VAL A 781 -4.95 -26.38 -17.19
N TRP A 782 -4.36 -26.50 -15.99
CA TRP A 782 -3.56 -27.64 -15.58
C TRP A 782 -4.33 -28.96 -15.52
N LYS A 783 -5.58 -28.92 -15.08
CA LYS A 783 -6.45 -30.10 -15.01
C LYS A 783 -6.78 -30.69 -16.38
N LEU A 784 -6.74 -29.90 -17.44
CA LEU A 784 -7.08 -30.34 -18.81
C LEU A 784 -5.91 -31.02 -19.52
N PHE A 785 -4.68 -30.68 -19.14
CA PHE A 785 -3.50 -31.23 -19.77
C PHE A 785 -2.59 -31.87 -18.70
N LYS A 786 -2.82 -33.14 -18.41
CA LYS A 786 -2.10 -33.92 -17.40
C LYS A 786 -0.75 -34.42 -17.94
N THR A 787 0.27 -33.58 -17.87
CA THR A 787 1.63 -33.95 -18.34
C THR A 787 2.53 -34.47 -17.25
N GLN A 788 2.18 -34.37 -15.98
CA GLN A 788 2.99 -34.76 -14.83
C GLN A 788 2.10 -35.36 -13.73
N ASN A 789 2.68 -36.21 -12.88
CA ASN A 789 2.05 -36.75 -11.67
C ASN A 789 1.83 -35.70 -10.58
N CYS A 790 1.45 -34.46 -10.99
CA CYS A 790 1.25 -33.33 -10.14
C CYS A 790 -0.23 -32.97 -10.10
N GLU A 791 -0.83 -33.01 -8.91
CA GLU A 791 -2.28 -32.83 -8.75
C GLU A 791 -2.74 -31.39 -8.97
N SER A 792 -1.85 -30.42 -8.77
CA SER A 792 -2.12 -28.99 -8.89
C SER A 792 -0.97 -28.27 -9.59
N VAL A 793 -1.28 -27.22 -10.34
CA VAL A 793 -0.28 -26.33 -10.94
C VAL A 793 0.65 -25.71 -9.90
N HIS A 794 0.18 -25.51 -8.68
CA HIS A 794 0.96 -24.92 -7.58
C HIS A 794 2.00 -25.89 -6.98
N LEU A 795 1.87 -27.19 -7.23
CA LEU A 795 2.84 -28.22 -6.87
C LEU A 795 3.85 -28.49 -7.99
N LYS A 796 3.64 -27.87 -9.15
CA LYS A 796 4.49 -28.05 -10.31
C LYS A 796 5.87 -27.42 -10.09
N PRO A 797 6.97 -28.14 -10.31
CA PRO A 797 8.30 -27.53 -10.33
C PRO A 797 8.43 -26.52 -11.48
N TYR A 798 9.25 -25.49 -11.27
CA TYR A 798 9.55 -24.54 -12.34
C TYR A 798 10.16 -25.24 -13.55
N PRO A 799 9.73 -24.90 -14.78
CA PRO A 799 10.29 -25.53 -15.98
C PRO A 799 11.79 -25.27 -16.13
N SER A 800 12.52 -26.28 -16.55
CA SER A 800 13.95 -26.13 -16.83
C SER A 800 14.17 -25.23 -18.02
N ILE A 801 15.03 -24.24 -17.90
CA ILE A 801 15.46 -23.39 -19.00
C ILE A 801 16.67 -24.04 -19.70
N ASN A 802 16.70 -23.95 -21.02
CA ASN A 802 17.84 -24.45 -21.81
C ASN A 802 18.68 -23.27 -22.28
N GLU A 803 19.95 -23.25 -21.91
CA GLU A 803 20.89 -22.18 -22.27
C GLU A 803 21.08 -22.02 -23.80
N LYS A 804 20.84 -23.08 -24.57
CA LYS A 804 20.85 -23.03 -26.04
C LYS A 804 19.77 -22.10 -26.63
N TRP A 805 18.78 -21.73 -25.85
CA TRP A 805 17.73 -20.81 -26.29
C TRP A 805 18.16 -19.33 -26.25
N LYS A 806 19.30 -19.03 -25.61
CA LYS A 806 19.87 -17.68 -25.59
C LYS A 806 20.43 -17.35 -26.98
N ASP A 807 19.78 -16.44 -27.67
CA ASP A 807 20.18 -15.99 -29.02
C ASP A 807 19.76 -14.55 -29.28
N ASP A 808 20.62 -13.62 -28.90
CA ASP A 808 20.34 -12.18 -29.02
C ASP A 808 20.42 -11.72 -30.49
N ASP A 809 21.22 -12.40 -31.32
CA ASP A 809 21.32 -12.10 -32.76
C ASP A 809 20.03 -12.48 -33.49
N LEU A 810 19.48 -13.63 -33.15
CA LEU A 810 18.19 -14.08 -33.62
C LEU A 810 17.08 -13.12 -33.22
N LEU A 811 17.08 -12.65 -31.98
CA LEU A 811 16.09 -11.66 -31.54
C LEU A 811 16.18 -10.36 -32.38
N ARG A 812 17.38 -9.81 -32.61
CA ARG A 812 17.58 -8.61 -33.43
C ARG A 812 17.13 -8.81 -34.88
N LYS A 813 17.43 -9.96 -35.45
CA LYS A 813 16.98 -10.32 -36.81
C LYS A 813 15.45 -10.33 -36.88
N TRP A 814 14.77 -10.94 -35.92
CA TRP A 814 13.31 -11.03 -35.93
C TRP A 814 12.62 -9.71 -35.63
N ASP A 815 13.26 -8.80 -34.90
CA ASP A 815 12.76 -7.42 -34.76
C ASP A 815 12.69 -6.71 -36.12
N LYS A 816 13.72 -6.86 -36.98
CA LYS A 816 13.70 -6.36 -38.37
C LYS A 816 12.59 -7.04 -39.19
N LEU A 817 12.46 -8.37 -39.13
CA LEU A 817 11.41 -9.11 -39.84
C LEU A 817 10.00 -8.71 -39.42
N LYS A 818 9.77 -8.44 -38.12
CA LYS A 818 8.49 -7.95 -37.62
C LYS A 818 8.14 -6.56 -38.13
N LEU A 819 9.12 -5.66 -38.31
CA LEU A 819 8.91 -4.35 -38.93
C LEU A 819 8.50 -4.51 -40.39
N ILE A 820 9.18 -5.37 -41.16
CA ILE A 820 8.85 -5.67 -42.55
C ILE A 820 7.43 -6.26 -42.64
N ARG A 821 7.12 -7.27 -41.82
CA ARG A 821 5.77 -7.87 -41.78
C ARG A 821 4.71 -6.82 -41.49
N LYS A 822 4.99 -5.89 -40.55
CA LYS A 822 4.05 -4.80 -40.21
C LYS A 822 3.75 -3.92 -41.43
N ALA A 823 4.76 -3.55 -42.21
CA ALA A 823 4.59 -2.76 -43.46
C ALA A 823 3.78 -3.55 -44.50
N VAL A 824 4.13 -4.83 -44.73
CA VAL A 824 3.38 -5.71 -45.65
C VAL A 824 1.91 -5.82 -45.21
N ASN A 825 1.65 -6.03 -43.92
CA ASN A 825 0.28 -6.13 -43.38
C ASN A 825 -0.49 -4.81 -43.57
N SER A 826 0.15 -3.64 -43.41
CA SER A 826 -0.45 -2.33 -43.67
C SER A 826 -1.00 -2.25 -45.12
N LEU A 827 -0.19 -2.69 -46.11
CA LEU A 827 -0.60 -2.74 -47.51
C LEU A 827 -1.75 -3.74 -47.75
N ILE A 828 -1.69 -4.92 -47.11
CA ILE A 828 -2.75 -5.93 -47.21
C ILE A 828 -4.06 -5.37 -46.66
N GLU A 829 -4.05 -4.71 -45.47
CA GLU A 829 -5.25 -4.12 -44.88
C GLU A 829 -5.80 -2.95 -45.74
N LYS A 830 -4.94 -2.15 -46.34
CA LYS A 830 -5.33 -1.11 -47.32
C LYS A 830 -6.08 -1.72 -48.48
N ALA A 831 -5.53 -2.75 -49.12
CA ALA A 831 -6.17 -3.44 -50.23
C ALA A 831 -7.48 -4.15 -49.80
N ARG A 832 -7.58 -4.63 -48.58
CA ARG A 832 -8.79 -5.25 -48.00
C ARG A 832 -9.87 -4.20 -47.75
N SER A 833 -9.52 -3.06 -47.18
CA SER A 833 -10.46 -1.96 -46.90
C SER A 833 -11.05 -1.37 -48.20
N GLU A 834 -10.26 -1.36 -49.26
CA GLU A 834 -10.67 -0.97 -50.63
C GLU A 834 -11.43 -2.10 -51.37
N LYS A 835 -11.71 -3.22 -50.69
CA LYS A 835 -12.39 -4.41 -51.25
C LYS A 835 -11.74 -5.00 -52.50
N LYS A 836 -10.44 -4.78 -52.70
CA LYS A 836 -9.68 -5.34 -53.82
C LYS A 836 -9.36 -6.83 -53.60
N ILE A 837 -9.30 -7.27 -52.32
CA ILE A 837 -9.03 -8.64 -51.93
C ILE A 837 -9.95 -9.09 -50.79
N GLY A 838 -10.15 -10.39 -50.65
CA GLY A 838 -10.84 -11.04 -49.53
C GLY A 838 -9.88 -11.70 -48.54
N SER A 839 -8.76 -12.22 -49.01
CA SER A 839 -7.77 -12.93 -48.18
C SER A 839 -6.34 -12.52 -48.57
N SER A 840 -5.43 -12.47 -47.60
CA SER A 840 -3.98 -12.27 -47.87
C SER A 840 -3.39 -13.39 -48.72
N LEU A 841 -3.95 -14.60 -48.70
CA LEU A 841 -3.55 -15.73 -49.56
C LEU A 841 -3.86 -15.51 -51.04
N GLU A 842 -4.57 -14.44 -51.40
CA GLU A 842 -4.75 -14.05 -52.83
C GLU A 842 -3.57 -13.30 -53.38
N LEU A 843 -2.57 -12.95 -52.54
CA LEU A 843 -1.54 -11.98 -52.88
C LEU A 843 -0.16 -12.59 -53.13
N GLU A 844 0.59 -11.89 -53.98
CA GLU A 844 2.05 -11.94 -54.07
C GLU A 844 2.61 -10.59 -53.63
N VAL A 845 3.66 -10.65 -52.81
CA VAL A 845 4.35 -9.49 -52.27
C VAL A 845 5.72 -9.38 -52.92
N TYR A 846 6.08 -8.16 -53.23
CA TYR A 846 7.36 -7.80 -53.87
C TYR A 846 8.06 -6.77 -53.00
N ILE A 847 9.37 -6.94 -52.82
CA ILE A 847 10.20 -6.02 -52.04
C ILE A 847 11.45 -5.67 -52.87
N ASP A 848 11.73 -4.35 -52.95
CA ASP A 848 12.99 -3.77 -53.41
C ASP A 848 13.72 -3.14 -52.22
N THR A 849 14.97 -3.51 -52.01
CA THR A 849 15.80 -2.95 -50.95
C THR A 849 17.24 -2.79 -51.35
N ALA A 850 17.80 -1.62 -51.06
CA ALA A 850 19.23 -1.34 -51.24
C ALA A 850 20.09 -1.82 -50.07
N ASP A 851 19.47 -2.23 -48.95
CA ASP A 851 20.17 -2.75 -47.76
C ASP A 851 20.53 -4.22 -47.97
N LYS A 852 21.81 -4.51 -48.15
CA LYS A 852 22.32 -5.87 -48.36
C LYS A 852 22.08 -6.79 -47.17
N GLU A 853 22.05 -6.28 -45.96
CA GLU A 853 21.76 -7.07 -44.77
C GLU A 853 20.28 -7.51 -44.77
N VAL A 854 19.39 -6.60 -45.04
CA VAL A 854 17.95 -6.86 -45.15
C VAL A 854 17.68 -7.82 -46.32
N GLU A 855 18.29 -7.61 -47.46
CA GLU A 855 18.19 -8.51 -48.63
C GLU A 855 18.61 -9.95 -48.25
N LYS A 856 19.76 -10.12 -47.58
CA LYS A 856 20.24 -11.41 -47.11
C LYS A 856 19.25 -12.07 -46.15
N ILE A 857 18.67 -11.28 -45.20
CA ILE A 857 17.66 -11.78 -44.27
C ILE A 857 16.44 -12.30 -45.02
N LEU A 858 15.91 -11.53 -45.99
CA LEU A 858 14.71 -11.85 -46.74
C LEU A 858 14.92 -13.08 -47.64
N ARG A 859 16.10 -13.24 -48.26
CA ARG A 859 16.43 -14.43 -49.11
C ARG A 859 16.49 -15.72 -48.29
N ASN A 860 16.89 -15.63 -47.02
CA ASN A 860 17.04 -16.80 -46.14
C ASN A 860 15.81 -17.04 -45.25
N THR A 861 14.69 -16.33 -45.45
CA THR A 861 13.48 -16.41 -44.62
C THR A 861 12.27 -16.72 -45.51
N ASP A 862 11.43 -17.67 -45.10
CA ASP A 862 10.17 -17.95 -45.80
C ASP A 862 9.14 -16.84 -45.54
N MET A 863 9.24 -15.75 -46.30
CA MET A 863 8.34 -14.61 -46.17
C MET A 863 6.89 -14.93 -46.55
N LYS A 864 6.67 -15.98 -47.36
CA LYS A 864 5.28 -16.43 -47.67
C LYS A 864 4.58 -16.93 -46.42
N GLU A 865 5.27 -17.72 -45.64
CA GLU A 865 4.72 -18.23 -44.35
C GLU A 865 4.56 -17.07 -43.36
N ILE A 866 5.59 -16.23 -43.20
CA ILE A 866 5.60 -15.15 -42.21
C ILE A 866 4.51 -14.10 -42.49
N CYS A 867 4.30 -13.73 -43.77
CA CYS A 867 3.27 -12.74 -44.17
C CYS A 867 1.91 -13.39 -44.48
N ILE A 868 1.82 -14.72 -44.45
CA ILE A 868 0.59 -15.49 -44.78
C ILE A 868 0.09 -15.13 -46.21
N ILE A 869 0.96 -15.24 -47.21
CA ILE A 869 0.71 -14.87 -48.60
C ILE A 869 1.06 -16.03 -49.53
N SER A 870 0.63 -16.00 -50.78
CA SER A 870 0.88 -17.08 -51.76
C SER A 870 2.16 -16.92 -52.56
N GLY A 871 2.72 -15.70 -52.68
CA GLY A 871 3.96 -15.45 -53.36
C GLY A 871 4.80 -14.36 -52.69
N PHE A 872 6.13 -14.51 -52.78
CA PHE A 872 7.08 -13.50 -52.30
C PHE A 872 8.25 -13.41 -53.31
N ASN A 873 8.63 -12.19 -53.72
CA ASN A 873 9.65 -11.91 -54.69
C ASN A 873 10.55 -10.76 -54.24
N LEU A 874 11.84 -10.84 -54.51
CA LEU A 874 12.77 -9.73 -54.35
C LEU A 874 13.08 -9.22 -55.78
N GLU A 875 12.54 -8.07 -56.10
CA GLU A 875 12.63 -7.45 -57.43
C GLU A 875 12.85 -5.94 -57.32
N THR A 876 13.56 -5.36 -58.28
CA THR A 876 13.72 -3.91 -58.36
C THR A 876 12.41 -3.25 -58.76
N TYR A 877 12.02 -2.22 -58.03
CA TYR A 877 10.81 -1.48 -58.31
C TYR A 877 10.94 -0.64 -59.58
N ASP A 878 10.00 -0.83 -60.53
CA ASP A 878 9.81 -0.03 -61.70
C ASP A 878 8.43 0.64 -61.68
N GLU A 879 8.37 1.96 -61.89
CA GLU A 879 7.13 2.70 -61.88
C GLU A 879 6.11 2.24 -62.95
N ASN A 880 6.56 1.50 -63.99
CA ASN A 880 5.75 0.94 -65.05
C ASN A 880 5.13 -0.42 -64.72
N ILE A 881 5.30 -0.95 -63.49
CA ILE A 881 4.76 -2.25 -63.12
C ILE A 881 3.22 -2.21 -63.14
N LYS A 882 2.64 -3.06 -63.98
CA LYS A 882 1.19 -3.20 -64.10
C LYS A 882 0.63 -4.07 -63.00
N ASN A 883 -0.66 -3.83 -62.62
CA ASN A 883 -1.41 -4.62 -61.65
C ASN A 883 -0.96 -4.48 -60.19
N VAL A 884 -0.29 -3.37 -59.80
CA VAL A 884 -0.01 -3.05 -58.38
C VAL A 884 -1.32 -2.67 -57.68
N LEU A 885 -1.65 -3.36 -56.60
CA LEU A 885 -2.85 -3.08 -55.78
C LEU A 885 -2.60 -2.01 -54.73
N ALA A 886 -1.42 -2.02 -54.12
CA ALA A 886 -0.93 -1.03 -53.19
C ALA A 886 0.59 -1.01 -53.17
N PHE A 887 1.17 0.16 -52.81
CA PHE A 887 2.59 0.43 -52.73
C PHE A 887 2.88 1.27 -51.48
N GLU A 888 4.05 1.01 -50.87
CA GLU A 888 4.55 1.79 -49.74
C GLU A 888 6.08 1.87 -49.78
N GLU A 889 6.62 3.04 -49.49
CA GLU A 889 8.05 3.24 -49.33
C GLU A 889 8.33 3.40 -47.80
N VAL A 890 9.12 2.48 -47.26
CA VAL A 890 9.44 2.43 -45.84
C VAL A 890 10.82 3.03 -45.61
N GLY A 891 10.88 4.32 -45.36
CA GLY A 891 12.14 5.09 -45.25
C GLY A 891 13.05 4.59 -44.11
N ALA A 892 12.49 4.11 -43.00
CA ALA A 892 13.24 3.61 -41.83
C ALA A 892 14.14 2.40 -42.16
N ILE A 893 13.77 1.61 -43.17
CA ILE A 893 14.51 0.42 -43.64
C ILE A 893 14.85 0.45 -45.13
N LYS A 894 14.75 1.62 -45.72
CA LYS A 894 15.10 1.90 -47.16
C LYS A 894 14.54 0.84 -48.13
N MET A 895 13.24 0.56 -48.01
CA MET A 895 12.55 -0.47 -48.78
C MET A 895 11.37 0.10 -49.55
N LYS A 896 11.12 -0.46 -50.72
CA LYS A 896 9.90 -0.29 -51.51
C LYS A 896 9.14 -1.60 -51.50
N ILE A 897 7.85 -1.57 -51.09
CA ILE A 897 7.01 -2.77 -50.98
C ILE A 897 5.77 -2.56 -51.86
N TRP A 898 5.41 -3.55 -52.66
CA TRP A 898 4.15 -3.56 -53.40
C TRP A 898 3.52 -4.94 -53.40
N ILE A 899 2.23 -4.95 -53.63
CA ILE A 899 1.42 -6.16 -53.62
C ILE A 899 0.62 -6.26 -54.94
N SER A 900 0.48 -7.49 -55.46
CA SER A 900 -0.38 -7.83 -56.59
C SER A 900 -1.22 -9.08 -56.32
N LYS A 901 -2.27 -9.30 -57.15
CA LYS A 901 -3.01 -10.56 -57.06
C LYS A 901 -2.19 -11.68 -57.71
N SER A 902 -2.12 -12.83 -57.05
CA SER A 902 -1.56 -14.03 -57.63
C SER A 902 -2.46 -14.58 -58.75
N VAL A 903 -1.87 -14.94 -59.87
CA VAL A 903 -2.54 -15.54 -61.03
C VAL A 903 -2.74 -17.06 -60.88
N ASN A 904 -2.12 -17.66 -59.87
CA ASN A 904 -2.14 -19.09 -59.64
C ASN A 904 -3.54 -19.59 -59.12
N GLY A 905 -3.83 -20.86 -59.36
CA GLY A 905 -5.05 -21.51 -58.87
C GLY A 905 -5.08 -21.69 -57.36
N ILE A 906 -6.27 -21.75 -56.75
CA ILE A 906 -6.44 -21.92 -55.31
C ILE A 906 -6.55 -23.41 -54.91
N CYS A 907 -5.74 -23.82 -53.95
CA CYS A 907 -5.87 -25.15 -53.32
C CYS A 907 -7.12 -25.18 -52.42
N LEU A 908 -8.09 -26.08 -52.67
CA LEU A 908 -9.37 -26.16 -51.93
C LEU A 908 -9.23 -26.63 -50.49
N ARG A 909 -8.02 -27.10 -50.09
CA ARG A 909 -7.78 -27.51 -48.68
C ARG A 909 -7.06 -26.46 -47.86
N CYS A 910 -5.89 -25.93 -48.30
CA CYS A 910 -5.08 -24.96 -47.54
C CYS A 910 -5.30 -23.51 -48.01
N TRP A 911 -6.07 -23.31 -49.08
CA TRP A 911 -6.41 -22.02 -49.68
C TRP A 911 -5.25 -21.18 -50.25
N GLN A 912 -4.02 -21.72 -50.25
CA GLN A 912 -2.88 -21.08 -50.92
C GLN A 912 -3.06 -21.15 -52.41
N ARG A 913 -2.58 -20.14 -53.14
CA ARG A 913 -2.54 -20.15 -54.56
C ARG A 913 -1.21 -20.76 -55.05
N CYS A 914 -1.30 -21.83 -55.85
CA CYS A 914 -0.14 -22.62 -56.27
C CYS A 914 -0.13 -22.87 -57.76
N LYS A 915 1.06 -22.89 -58.35
CA LYS A 915 1.27 -23.08 -59.80
C LYS A 915 0.74 -24.42 -60.30
N GLU A 916 0.79 -25.46 -59.49
CA GLU A 916 0.35 -26.80 -59.83
C GLU A 916 -1.19 -26.99 -59.85
N ILE A 917 -1.93 -25.99 -59.40
CA ILE A 917 -3.40 -26.02 -59.44
C ILE A 917 -3.90 -25.63 -60.82
N ASN A 918 -4.71 -26.54 -61.43
CA ASN A 918 -5.29 -26.38 -62.77
C ASN A 918 -6.64 -27.09 -62.79
N ASN A 919 -7.31 -27.12 -63.95
CA ASN A 919 -8.64 -27.74 -64.15
C ASN A 919 -8.68 -29.22 -63.81
N LYS A 920 -7.58 -29.91 -63.60
CA LYS A 920 -7.48 -31.33 -63.24
C LYS A 920 -7.09 -31.56 -61.78
N ASN A 921 -6.51 -30.56 -61.08
CA ASN A 921 -5.96 -30.68 -59.72
C ASN A 921 -6.56 -29.62 -58.78
N ASP A 922 -7.40 -30.06 -57.83
CA ASP A 922 -8.00 -29.22 -56.77
C ASP A 922 -7.05 -28.97 -55.58
N LEU A 923 -5.94 -29.71 -55.49
CA LEU A 923 -5.05 -29.75 -54.34
C LEU A 923 -3.61 -29.50 -54.77
N CYS A 924 -2.90 -28.72 -53.94
CA CYS A 924 -1.43 -28.62 -54.06
C CYS A 924 -0.77 -29.96 -53.72
N ASN A 925 0.49 -30.11 -54.12
CA ASN A 925 1.28 -31.37 -53.91
C ASN A 925 1.30 -31.79 -52.44
N ARG A 926 1.50 -30.82 -51.49
CA ARG A 926 1.46 -31.05 -50.05
C ARG A 926 0.13 -31.64 -49.61
N CYS A 927 -0.96 -30.98 -49.94
CA CYS A 927 -2.32 -31.38 -49.52
C CYS A 927 -2.71 -32.72 -50.12
N SER A 928 -2.36 -33.02 -51.35
CA SER A 928 -2.56 -34.34 -52.01
C SER A 928 -1.88 -35.46 -51.24
N LYS A 929 -0.60 -35.27 -50.86
CA LYS A 929 0.16 -36.24 -50.02
C LYS A 929 -0.54 -36.46 -48.68
N VAL A 930 -0.89 -35.43 -47.94
CA VAL A 930 -1.51 -35.55 -46.66
C VAL A 930 -2.84 -36.31 -46.72
N ILE A 931 -3.67 -36.08 -47.74
CA ILE A 931 -4.93 -36.79 -47.89
C ILE A 931 -4.70 -38.27 -48.21
N ASN A 932 -3.70 -38.61 -49.02
CA ASN A 932 -3.35 -40.00 -49.31
C ASN A 932 -2.88 -40.72 -48.08
N ASP A 933 -2.05 -40.04 -47.21
CA ASP A 933 -1.60 -40.60 -45.95
C ASP A 933 -2.76 -40.88 -44.97
N VAL A 934 -3.72 -39.95 -44.88
CA VAL A 934 -4.93 -40.10 -44.03
C VAL A 934 -5.79 -41.26 -44.51
N LYS A 935 -5.99 -41.41 -45.84
CA LYS A 935 -6.74 -42.54 -46.42
C LYS A 935 -6.06 -43.90 -46.17
N ASN A 936 -4.73 -43.95 -46.22
CA ASN A 936 -3.96 -45.18 -45.99
C ASN A 936 -4.02 -45.61 -44.49
N ILE A 937 -4.08 -44.64 -43.56
CA ILE A 937 -4.22 -44.93 -42.12
C ILE A 937 -5.59 -45.48 -41.81
N SER A 938 -6.65 -44.88 -42.37
CA SER A 938 -8.04 -45.38 -42.17
C SER A 938 -8.32 -46.78 -42.77
N LYS A 939 -7.47 -47.21 -43.73
CA LYS A 939 -7.53 -48.59 -44.28
C LYS A 939 -6.76 -49.59 -43.43
N LYS A 940 -5.87 -49.20 -42.54
CA LYS A 940 -5.15 -50.08 -41.62
C LYS A 940 -5.84 -50.31 -40.28
N ASP A 941 -6.79 -49.42 -39.93
CA ASP A 941 -7.55 -49.51 -38.69
C ASP A 941 -8.95 -50.18 -38.90
N THR A 942 -9.26 -50.56 -40.14
CA THR A 942 -10.36 -51.46 -40.51
C THR A 942 -9.84 -52.82 -40.86
#